data_4877996572a5a58d5a8d3e4b351edd3f
#
_entry.id   4877996572a5a58d5a8d3e4b351edd3f
#
_cell.length_a   1.000
_cell.length_b   1.000
_cell.length_c   1.000
_cell.angle_alpha   90.00
_cell.angle_beta   90.00
_cell.angle_gamma   90.00
#
_symmetry.space_group_name_H-M   'P 1'
#
loop_
_entity.id
_entity.type
_entity.pdbx_description
1 polymer ?
#
loop_
_entity_poly.entity_id
_entity_poly.type
_entity_poly.pdbx_seq_one_letter_code
_entity_poly.pdbx_strand_id
1 'polypeptide(L)'
;KPSQQAVAGINLQKEVPDARVLYVSATGATEVSNLTYAERLGLWGEDTPFADAKAFIGQVSSGGIAAMELTARDLKALGVYTARSLSYDDVTYERLEYPLSPFEREVYDELAGAWQVVLSNVDEALELTGGGHSPQAKSSAMSQFWGAHQRFFNQVLTALQTPAVIEHMRSQIDAGNVAVVQIVNTNEAAQERIAAAATAEGTALEELDFTPRQQLMDYVRNGFPVVAHEQVKDANGNVHWQPVTDSEGNPVFDQRAVAMRDALLETLAQIRVPENPLDSIINAFGAEQVAEITGRGRRFVQTRDEEGNLRVVEERRGKNASRVDAEAFQADRKSVLVFSGAGGTGYSFHADNTAENRRRRIHYILQPGWSAPGAVQGFGRTHRTNQASSPHYVLPTTDLAAQKRFVSSIARRLDQLGALTRGQRQTTSQGLFTAADNLESGYADTALTNLFQDLHHGRTPLSFREVTAQMGLSLVDENGALVQGKIPKVPQFLNRLLSLKTDKQNQVFDLFEHRLVEAVEYAKQQGIYDEGLQTLRAQSIVKTRDDTVYTHKTGAATRYVELDVTNAIDYLQWDEVQAVVRRRGESQGESGKDLSGWFVSEHGKTKGQVFYMADRGPRINSEGVERHRGVLYGIR
;
A
#
# COMPACT_ATOMS: atom_id res chain seq x y z
N LYS A 1 16.90 12.02 4.82
CA LYS A 1 17.73 13.13 4.28
C LYS A 1 17.33 13.36 2.81
N PRO A 2 17.22 14.60 2.34
CA PRO A 2 17.02 14.88 0.92
C PRO A 2 18.19 14.33 0.08
N SER A 3 17.92 13.97 -1.18
CA SER A 3 18.97 13.52 -2.10
C SER A 3 19.95 14.68 -2.41
N GLN A 4 21.15 14.35 -2.85
CA GLN A 4 22.12 15.36 -3.26
C GLN A 4 21.58 16.26 -4.40
N GLN A 5 20.83 15.67 -5.34
CA GLN A 5 20.17 16.41 -6.42
C GLN A 5 19.11 17.38 -5.89
N ALA A 6 18.30 16.96 -4.89
CA ALA A 6 17.32 17.86 -4.27
C ALA A 6 17.99 19.05 -3.57
N VAL A 7 19.09 18.80 -2.84
CA VAL A 7 19.87 19.85 -2.19
C VAL A 7 20.48 20.81 -3.24
N ALA A 8 21.05 20.27 -4.31
CA ALA A 8 21.60 21.09 -5.40
C ALA A 8 20.52 21.94 -6.07
N GLY A 9 19.34 21.40 -6.33
CA GLY A 9 18.21 22.12 -6.90
C GLY A 9 17.68 23.25 -6.00
N ILE A 10 17.63 23.04 -4.68
CA ILE A 10 17.28 24.09 -3.72
C ILE A 10 18.35 25.19 -3.68
N ASN A 11 19.63 24.82 -3.62
CA ASN A 11 20.74 25.77 -3.61
C ASN A 11 20.78 26.62 -4.89
N LEU A 12 20.56 25.98 -6.05
CA LEU A 12 20.49 26.70 -7.33
C LEU A 12 19.40 27.79 -7.32
N GLN A 13 18.22 27.50 -6.75
CA GLN A 13 17.15 28.49 -6.66
C GLN A 13 17.51 29.67 -5.74
N LYS A 14 18.35 29.44 -4.73
CA LYS A 14 18.83 30.48 -3.80
C LYS A 14 19.90 31.35 -4.43
N GLU A 15 20.83 30.73 -5.19
CA GLU A 15 21.93 31.46 -5.87
C GLU A 15 21.44 32.32 -7.02
N VAL A 16 20.31 32.00 -7.64
CA VAL A 16 19.76 32.78 -8.77
C VAL A 16 18.32 33.28 -8.43
N PRO A 17 18.19 34.24 -7.52
CA PRO A 17 16.89 34.66 -6.97
C PRO A 17 15.94 35.23 -8.03
N ASP A 18 16.44 35.84 -9.10
CA ASP A 18 15.64 36.44 -10.17
C ASP A 18 15.24 35.46 -11.28
N ALA A 19 15.73 34.22 -11.24
CA ALA A 19 15.40 33.22 -12.24
C ALA A 19 13.91 32.82 -12.16
N ARG A 20 13.27 32.69 -13.32
CA ARG A 20 11.93 32.11 -13.42
C ARG A 20 12.03 30.60 -13.33
N VAL A 21 11.29 29.99 -12.41
CA VAL A 21 11.31 28.56 -12.16
C VAL A 21 9.96 27.96 -12.54
N LEU A 22 9.98 26.93 -13.38
CA LEU A 22 8.82 26.12 -13.70
C LEU A 22 9.02 24.70 -13.16
N TYR A 23 8.17 24.27 -12.26
CA TYR A 23 8.15 22.91 -11.73
C TYR A 23 7.21 22.06 -12.58
N VAL A 24 7.73 20.98 -13.16
CA VAL A 24 6.93 20.05 -13.97
C VAL A 24 7.05 18.65 -13.42
N SER A 25 5.92 18.03 -13.11
CA SER A 25 5.85 16.65 -12.61
C SER A 25 4.58 15.98 -13.09
N ALA A 26 4.68 14.70 -13.40
CA ALA A 26 3.51 13.87 -13.74
C ALA A 26 2.60 13.59 -12.53
N THR A 27 3.16 13.60 -11.32
CA THR A 27 2.49 13.18 -10.08
C THR A 27 2.46 14.25 -8.99
N GLY A 28 3.12 15.38 -9.18
CA GLY A 28 3.21 16.43 -8.16
C GLY A 28 3.93 15.97 -6.87
N ALA A 29 3.38 16.35 -5.72
CA ALA A 29 3.89 15.95 -4.41
C ALA A 29 3.01 14.84 -3.81
N THR A 30 3.63 13.84 -3.19
CA THR A 30 2.93 12.76 -2.47
C THR A 30 2.84 12.98 -0.97
N GLU A 31 3.71 13.83 -0.45
CA GLU A 31 3.73 14.25 0.95
C GLU A 31 4.01 15.75 0.98
N VAL A 32 3.52 16.44 2.02
CA VAL A 32 3.75 17.89 2.19
C VAL A 32 5.25 18.21 2.22
N SER A 33 6.04 17.33 2.83
CA SER A 33 7.51 17.45 2.88
C SER A 33 8.18 17.47 1.50
N ASN A 34 7.55 16.88 0.49
CA ASN A 34 8.07 16.94 -0.87
C ASN A 34 7.99 18.33 -1.49
N LEU A 35 7.17 19.23 -0.97
CA LEU A 35 7.05 20.59 -1.47
C LEU A 35 8.21 21.50 -1.04
N THR A 36 9.09 21.06 -0.14
CA THR A 36 10.24 21.85 0.35
C THR A 36 11.18 22.33 -0.75
N TYR A 37 11.23 21.66 -1.90
CA TYR A 37 12.04 22.10 -3.03
C TYR A 37 11.41 23.26 -3.83
N ALA A 38 10.11 23.51 -3.64
CA ALA A 38 9.33 24.44 -4.45
C ALA A 38 9.30 25.86 -3.83
N GLU A 39 10.46 26.41 -3.52
CA GLU A 39 10.62 27.72 -2.86
C GLU A 39 9.95 28.89 -3.62
N ARG A 40 9.74 28.73 -4.93
CA ARG A 40 9.16 29.78 -5.80
C ARG A 40 7.64 29.73 -5.94
N LEU A 41 6.98 28.77 -5.29
CA LEU A 41 5.51 28.70 -5.32
C LEU A 41 4.83 29.66 -4.35
N GLY A 42 5.59 30.31 -3.44
CA GLY A 42 5.00 31.20 -2.43
C GLY A 42 4.19 30.46 -1.38
N LEU A 43 4.66 29.27 -0.95
CA LEU A 43 4.02 28.46 0.07
C LEU A 43 4.27 28.96 1.49
N TRP A 44 5.37 29.68 1.69
CA TRP A 44 5.79 30.29 2.96
C TRP A 44 6.51 31.61 2.71
N GLY A 45 6.71 32.38 3.77
CA GLY A 45 7.36 33.69 3.73
C GLY A 45 6.36 34.85 3.76
N GLU A 46 6.76 35.98 3.22
CA GLU A 46 5.97 37.22 3.23
C GLU A 46 4.61 37.00 2.54
N ASP A 47 3.56 37.59 3.11
CA ASP A 47 2.15 37.45 2.66
C ASP A 47 1.54 36.04 2.77
N THR A 48 2.17 35.12 3.52
CA THR A 48 1.61 33.80 3.81
C THR A 48 1.44 33.61 5.32
N PRO A 49 0.57 32.67 5.77
CA PRO A 49 0.45 32.35 7.19
C PRO A 49 1.63 31.55 7.75
N PHE A 50 2.61 31.17 6.92
CA PHE A 50 3.72 30.30 7.28
C PHE A 50 5.05 31.06 7.17
N ALA A 51 5.75 31.21 8.28
CA ALA A 51 7.01 31.95 8.32
C ALA A 51 8.12 31.28 7.47
N ASP A 52 8.15 29.96 7.43
CA ASP A 52 9.14 29.15 6.73
C ASP A 52 8.59 27.79 6.28
N ALA A 53 9.39 27.04 5.55
CA ALA A 53 9.05 25.70 5.07
C ALA A 53 8.70 24.73 6.21
N LYS A 54 9.35 24.83 7.36
CA LYS A 54 9.11 23.96 8.51
C LYS A 54 7.75 24.23 9.14
N ALA A 55 7.39 25.51 9.30
CA ALA A 55 6.08 25.91 9.78
C ALA A 55 4.96 25.44 8.82
N PHE A 56 5.14 25.64 7.51
CA PHE A 56 4.23 25.16 6.48
C PHE A 56 4.01 23.64 6.58
N ILE A 57 5.09 22.85 6.53
CA ILE A 57 5.01 21.39 6.60
C ILE A 57 4.34 20.95 7.90
N GLY A 58 4.75 21.51 9.04
CA GLY A 58 4.20 21.16 10.34
C GLY A 58 2.70 21.41 10.43
N GLN A 59 2.24 22.58 10.01
CA GLN A 59 0.83 22.95 10.11
C GLN A 59 -0.05 22.22 9.09
N VAL A 60 0.39 22.13 7.83
CA VAL A 60 -0.39 21.39 6.79
C VAL A 60 -0.42 19.90 7.07
N SER A 61 0.69 19.32 7.57
CA SER A 61 0.71 17.89 7.95
C SER A 61 -0.18 17.62 9.17
N SER A 62 -0.20 18.50 10.16
CA SER A 62 -1.07 18.37 11.35
C SER A 62 -2.55 18.58 11.02
N GLY A 63 -2.86 19.42 10.03
CA GLY A 63 -4.22 19.59 9.51
C GLY A 63 -4.70 18.48 8.59
N GLY A 64 -3.85 17.48 8.34
CA GLY A 64 -4.20 16.28 7.60
C GLY A 64 -4.55 16.52 6.14
N ILE A 65 -5.35 15.61 5.57
CA ILE A 65 -5.70 15.63 4.14
C ILE A 65 -6.53 16.86 3.79
N ALA A 66 -7.40 17.31 4.67
CA ALA A 66 -8.23 18.50 4.43
C ALA A 66 -7.37 19.76 4.23
N ALA A 67 -6.31 19.94 5.03
CA ALA A 67 -5.37 21.06 4.86
C ALA A 67 -4.58 20.96 3.54
N MET A 68 -4.24 19.72 3.11
CA MET A 68 -3.59 19.48 1.81
C MET A 68 -4.52 19.85 0.65
N GLU A 69 -5.79 19.48 0.74
CA GLU A 69 -6.82 19.82 -0.27
C GLU A 69 -7.01 21.33 -0.40
N LEU A 70 -7.11 22.04 0.74
CA LEU A 70 -7.21 23.50 0.77
C LEU A 70 -5.98 24.16 0.14
N THR A 71 -4.77 23.73 0.55
CA THR A 71 -3.52 24.25 0.00
C THR A 71 -3.46 24.12 -1.52
N ALA A 72 -3.82 22.96 -2.07
CA ALA A 72 -3.83 22.76 -3.53
C ALA A 72 -4.87 23.65 -4.24
N ARG A 73 -6.03 23.86 -3.64
CA ARG A 73 -7.07 24.76 -4.17
C ARG A 73 -6.64 26.22 -4.14
N ASP A 74 -6.02 26.66 -3.06
CA ASP A 74 -5.50 28.03 -2.93
C ASP A 74 -4.42 28.31 -3.97
N LEU A 75 -3.46 27.40 -4.16
CA LEU A 75 -2.43 27.54 -5.19
C LEU A 75 -2.99 27.61 -6.60
N LYS A 76 -4.08 26.86 -6.88
CA LYS A 76 -4.79 26.94 -8.16
C LYS A 76 -5.53 28.26 -8.32
N ALA A 77 -6.19 28.74 -7.27
CA ALA A 77 -6.88 30.02 -7.27
C ALA A 77 -5.91 31.19 -7.48
N LEU A 78 -4.70 31.09 -6.92
CA LEU A 78 -3.61 32.07 -7.13
C LEU A 78 -2.98 31.98 -8.52
N GLY A 79 -3.29 30.95 -9.32
CA GLY A 79 -2.72 30.74 -10.66
C GLY A 79 -1.25 30.28 -10.68
N VAL A 80 -0.69 29.92 -9.53
CA VAL A 80 0.71 29.44 -9.41
C VAL A 80 0.83 27.94 -9.56
N TYR A 81 -0.31 27.22 -9.59
CA TYR A 81 -0.37 25.77 -9.75
C TYR A 81 -1.45 25.35 -10.72
N THR A 82 -1.10 24.45 -11.64
CA THR A 82 -2.06 23.80 -12.54
C THR A 82 -1.90 22.29 -12.45
N ALA A 83 -3.00 21.57 -12.38
CA ALA A 83 -3.02 20.12 -12.49
C ALA A 83 -4.08 19.71 -13.50
N ARG A 84 -3.69 18.92 -14.51
CA ARG A 84 -4.59 18.32 -15.49
C ARG A 84 -4.65 16.82 -15.25
N SER A 85 -5.83 16.24 -15.30
CA SER A 85 -6.03 14.80 -15.22
C SER A 85 -6.88 14.31 -16.39
N LEU A 86 -6.66 13.07 -16.80
CA LEU A 86 -7.58 12.36 -17.67
C LEU A 86 -8.86 12.02 -16.87
N SER A 87 -10.01 11.96 -17.57
CA SER A 87 -11.21 11.36 -16.99
C SER A 87 -11.01 9.85 -16.85
N TYR A 88 -11.54 9.30 -15.76
CA TYR A 88 -11.58 7.88 -15.48
C TYR A 88 -13.02 7.32 -15.51
N ASP A 89 -13.97 8.06 -16.10
CA ASP A 89 -15.40 7.73 -16.08
C ASP A 89 -15.70 6.37 -16.76
N ASP A 90 -14.97 6.04 -17.83
CA ASP A 90 -15.10 4.77 -18.58
C ASP A 90 -14.17 3.65 -18.08
N VAL A 91 -13.38 3.91 -17.06
CA VAL A 91 -12.45 2.93 -16.49
C VAL A 91 -13.21 2.04 -15.50
N THR A 92 -13.04 0.74 -15.62
CA THR A 92 -13.66 -0.21 -14.71
C THR A 92 -12.61 -0.85 -13.79
N TYR A 93 -13.05 -1.31 -12.62
CA TYR A 93 -12.19 -1.80 -11.56
C TYR A 93 -12.75 -3.10 -10.98
N GLU A 94 -11.84 -4.00 -10.61
CA GLU A 94 -12.16 -5.28 -9.99
C GLU A 94 -11.16 -5.59 -8.87
N ARG A 95 -11.65 -6.11 -7.74
CA ARG A 95 -10.83 -6.84 -6.77
C ARG A 95 -10.97 -8.32 -7.03
N LEU A 96 -9.88 -8.95 -7.43
CA LEU A 96 -9.82 -10.39 -7.61
C LEU A 96 -9.43 -11.02 -6.27
N GLU A 97 -10.43 -11.37 -5.47
CA GLU A 97 -10.21 -12.00 -4.17
C GLU A 97 -9.99 -13.50 -4.34
N TYR A 98 -8.87 -13.98 -3.83
CA TYR A 98 -8.46 -15.37 -3.87
C TYR A 98 -8.29 -15.91 -2.45
N PRO A 99 -9.23 -16.73 -1.94
CA PRO A 99 -9.03 -17.41 -0.67
C PRO A 99 -7.96 -18.49 -0.83
N LEU A 100 -6.94 -18.44 0.03
CA LEU A 100 -5.86 -19.44 0.00
C LEU A 100 -6.39 -20.83 0.31
N SER A 101 -5.95 -21.80 -0.46
CA SER A 101 -6.20 -23.22 -0.19
C SER A 101 -5.53 -23.68 1.12
N PRO A 102 -5.96 -24.79 1.72
CA PRO A 102 -5.31 -25.35 2.91
C PRO A 102 -3.80 -25.59 2.73
N PHE A 103 -3.38 -26.03 1.55
CA PHE A 103 -1.96 -26.22 1.22
C PHE A 103 -1.18 -24.90 1.20
N GLU A 104 -1.72 -23.86 0.58
CA GLU A 104 -1.07 -22.54 0.53
C GLU A 104 -0.98 -21.90 1.91
N ARG A 105 -1.99 -22.09 2.78
CA ARG A 105 -1.94 -21.68 4.18
C ARG A 105 -0.85 -22.42 4.94
N GLU A 106 -0.71 -23.74 4.74
CA GLU A 106 0.36 -24.53 5.33
C GLU A 106 1.74 -24.02 4.91
N VAL A 107 1.94 -23.75 3.62
CA VAL A 107 3.19 -23.16 3.10
C VAL A 107 3.46 -21.80 3.74
N TYR A 108 2.47 -20.91 3.83
CA TYR A 108 2.64 -19.63 4.50
C TYR A 108 3.01 -19.79 5.97
N ASP A 109 2.34 -20.69 6.69
CA ASP A 109 2.54 -20.95 8.12
C ASP A 109 3.93 -21.55 8.41
N GLU A 110 4.46 -22.40 7.52
CA GLU A 110 5.84 -22.88 7.58
C GLU A 110 6.84 -21.72 7.44
N LEU A 111 6.58 -20.82 6.48
CA LEU A 111 7.44 -19.65 6.25
C LEU A 111 7.37 -18.66 7.41
N ALA A 112 6.20 -18.43 7.98
CA ALA A 112 6.05 -17.61 9.19
C ALA A 112 6.80 -18.23 10.37
N GLY A 113 6.70 -19.55 10.55
CA GLY A 113 7.45 -20.29 11.57
C GLY A 113 8.97 -20.17 11.39
N ALA A 114 9.46 -20.29 10.16
CA ALA A 114 10.86 -20.12 9.84
C ALA A 114 11.39 -18.73 10.22
N TRP A 115 10.66 -17.68 9.87
CA TRP A 115 11.03 -16.31 10.25
C TRP A 115 10.98 -16.08 11.77
N GLN A 116 10.13 -16.79 12.51
CA GLN A 116 10.13 -16.79 13.97
C GLN A 116 11.41 -17.41 14.54
N VAL A 117 11.85 -18.53 13.96
CA VAL A 117 13.13 -19.15 14.31
C VAL A 117 14.29 -18.21 14.01
N VAL A 118 14.29 -17.56 12.85
CA VAL A 118 15.31 -16.55 12.50
C VAL A 118 15.31 -15.40 13.51
N LEU A 119 14.16 -14.87 13.92
CA LEU A 119 14.05 -13.79 14.91
C LEU A 119 14.66 -14.19 16.25
N SER A 120 14.30 -15.38 16.75
CA SER A 120 14.83 -15.90 18.01
C SER A 120 16.37 -16.06 17.96
N ASN A 121 16.89 -16.56 16.84
CA ASN A 121 18.35 -16.72 16.65
C ASN A 121 19.07 -15.36 16.50
N VAL A 122 18.44 -14.35 15.92
CA VAL A 122 19.00 -12.99 15.87
C VAL A 122 19.09 -12.37 17.26
N ASP A 123 18.07 -12.53 18.11
CA ASP A 123 18.10 -12.04 19.49
C ASP A 123 19.19 -12.77 20.30
N GLU A 124 19.31 -14.09 20.19
CA GLU A 124 20.35 -14.88 20.85
C GLU A 124 21.75 -14.51 20.36
N ALA A 125 21.95 -14.34 19.05
CA ALA A 125 23.23 -13.94 18.48
C ALA A 125 23.65 -12.53 18.94
N LEU A 126 22.70 -11.60 19.09
CA LEU A 126 22.98 -10.27 19.66
C LEU A 126 23.50 -10.35 21.10
N GLU A 127 22.94 -11.25 21.92
CA GLU A 127 23.44 -11.47 23.30
C GLU A 127 24.85 -12.12 23.28
N LEU A 128 25.07 -13.17 22.47
CA LEU A 128 26.36 -13.86 22.36
C LEU A 128 27.49 -12.94 21.88
N THR A 129 27.20 -12.06 20.93
CA THR A 129 28.18 -11.14 20.34
C THR A 129 28.41 -9.87 21.18
N GLY A 130 27.65 -9.65 22.26
CA GLY A 130 27.64 -8.39 23.00
C GLY A 130 26.95 -7.24 22.26
N GLY A 131 26.49 -7.45 21.02
CA GLY A 131 25.78 -6.48 20.23
C GLY A 131 24.43 -6.06 20.82
N GLY A 132 23.82 -6.92 21.66
CA GLY A 132 22.60 -6.63 22.41
C GLY A 132 22.71 -5.44 23.36
N HIS A 133 23.92 -5.18 23.87
CA HIS A 133 24.22 -4.04 24.74
C HIS A 133 24.52 -2.74 23.96
N SER A 134 24.69 -2.82 22.63
CA SER A 134 24.82 -1.65 21.76
C SER A 134 23.47 -1.28 21.16
N PRO A 135 22.82 -0.15 21.57
CA PRO A 135 21.53 0.27 21.01
C PRO A 135 21.57 0.42 19.49
N GLN A 136 22.72 0.84 18.94
CA GLN A 136 22.91 1.01 17.51
C GLN A 136 23.01 -0.32 16.77
N ALA A 137 23.76 -1.30 17.30
CA ALA A 137 23.88 -2.63 16.70
C ALA A 137 22.53 -3.35 16.72
N LYS A 138 21.83 -3.35 17.87
CA LYS A 138 20.49 -3.92 18.01
C LYS A 138 19.48 -3.28 17.06
N SER A 139 19.43 -1.95 16.99
CA SER A 139 18.53 -1.22 16.09
C SER A 139 18.83 -1.53 14.62
N SER A 140 20.12 -1.62 14.24
CA SER A 140 20.52 -1.97 12.88
C SER A 140 20.11 -3.39 12.51
N ALA A 141 20.41 -4.39 13.36
CA ALA A 141 20.05 -5.79 13.14
C ALA A 141 18.52 -5.96 12.99
N MET A 142 17.74 -5.37 13.90
CA MET A 142 16.28 -5.43 13.84
C MET A 142 15.71 -4.71 12.62
N SER A 143 16.28 -3.58 12.20
CA SER A 143 15.87 -2.87 10.98
C SER A 143 16.13 -3.70 9.73
N GLN A 144 17.28 -4.37 9.66
CA GLN A 144 17.63 -5.27 8.55
C GLN A 144 16.70 -6.49 8.51
N PHE A 145 16.46 -7.10 9.68
CA PHE A 145 15.54 -8.23 9.82
C PHE A 145 14.14 -7.89 9.29
N TRP A 146 13.52 -6.87 9.85
CA TRP A 146 12.15 -6.52 9.48
C TRP A 146 12.02 -5.99 8.05
N GLY A 147 13.06 -5.37 7.54
CA GLY A 147 13.13 -4.98 6.13
C GLY A 147 13.21 -6.17 5.18
N ALA A 148 14.01 -7.19 5.52
CA ALA A 148 14.10 -8.43 4.74
C ALA A 148 12.81 -9.25 4.82
N HIS A 149 12.27 -9.42 6.03
CA HIS A 149 11.00 -10.07 6.32
C HIS A 149 9.85 -9.50 5.48
N GLN A 150 9.70 -8.17 5.48
CA GLN A 150 8.65 -7.51 4.73
C GLN A 150 8.79 -7.72 3.21
N ARG A 151 10.01 -7.63 2.66
CA ARG A 151 10.26 -7.88 1.23
C ARG A 151 9.94 -9.32 0.85
N PHE A 152 10.36 -10.26 1.69
CA PHE A 152 10.10 -11.67 1.50
C PHE A 152 8.60 -11.99 1.46
N PHE A 153 7.84 -11.58 2.47
CA PHE A 153 6.40 -11.85 2.50
C PHE A 153 5.61 -11.11 1.42
N ASN A 154 6.07 -9.95 0.98
CA ASN A 154 5.48 -9.31 -0.21
C ASN A 154 5.62 -10.20 -1.45
N GLN A 155 6.75 -10.86 -1.63
CA GLN A 155 6.94 -11.80 -2.74
C GLN A 155 6.14 -13.09 -2.56
N VAL A 156 6.14 -13.66 -1.36
CA VAL A 156 5.37 -14.87 -1.05
C VAL A 156 3.88 -14.65 -1.33
N LEU A 157 3.30 -13.58 -0.81
CA LEU A 157 1.88 -13.26 -1.06
C LEU A 157 1.58 -13.04 -2.55
N THR A 158 2.48 -12.34 -3.25
CA THR A 158 2.35 -12.17 -4.70
C THR A 158 2.41 -13.52 -5.42
N ALA A 159 3.31 -14.40 -5.02
CA ALA A 159 3.48 -15.72 -5.62
C ALA A 159 2.28 -16.63 -5.36
N LEU A 160 1.73 -16.62 -4.14
CA LEU A 160 0.54 -17.42 -3.77
C LEU A 160 -0.71 -17.01 -4.56
N GLN A 161 -0.88 -15.73 -4.89
CA GLN A 161 -2.04 -15.27 -5.69
C GLN A 161 -1.83 -15.41 -7.21
N THR A 162 -0.60 -15.63 -7.68
CA THR A 162 -0.27 -15.66 -9.11
C THR A 162 -1.02 -16.76 -9.90
N PRO A 163 -1.24 -17.97 -9.39
CA PRO A 163 -2.03 -19.00 -10.11
C PRO A 163 -3.46 -18.54 -10.44
N ALA A 164 -4.16 -17.91 -9.49
CA ALA A 164 -5.50 -17.36 -9.73
C ALA A 164 -5.49 -16.21 -10.75
N VAL A 165 -4.44 -15.37 -10.71
CA VAL A 165 -4.25 -14.30 -11.71
C VAL A 165 -4.04 -14.90 -13.10
N ILE A 166 -3.22 -15.94 -13.23
CA ILE A 166 -2.99 -16.64 -14.52
C ILE A 166 -4.30 -17.23 -15.07
N GLU A 167 -5.12 -17.84 -14.24
CA GLU A 167 -6.42 -18.39 -14.65
C GLU A 167 -7.35 -17.26 -15.13
N HIS A 168 -7.43 -16.16 -14.36
CA HIS A 168 -8.22 -15.01 -14.77
C HIS A 168 -7.68 -14.37 -16.06
N MET A 169 -6.35 -14.27 -16.23
CA MET A 169 -5.74 -13.79 -17.48
C MET A 169 -6.12 -14.63 -18.69
N ARG A 170 -6.12 -15.99 -18.55
CA ARG A 170 -6.55 -16.90 -19.63
C ARG A 170 -7.98 -16.62 -20.03
N SER A 171 -8.90 -16.56 -19.05
CA SER A 171 -10.31 -16.24 -19.31
C SER A 171 -10.49 -14.92 -20.04
N GLN A 172 -9.72 -13.87 -19.66
CA GLN A 172 -9.81 -12.57 -20.31
C GLN A 172 -9.23 -12.58 -21.73
N ILE A 173 -8.16 -13.33 -21.98
CA ILE A 173 -7.57 -13.48 -23.32
C ILE A 173 -8.53 -14.24 -24.23
N ASP A 174 -9.16 -15.30 -23.74
CA ASP A 174 -10.19 -16.07 -24.47
C ASP A 174 -11.43 -15.21 -24.79
N ALA A 175 -11.74 -14.22 -23.95
CA ALA A 175 -12.77 -13.21 -24.19
C ALA A 175 -12.36 -12.10 -25.17
N GLY A 176 -11.16 -12.20 -25.79
CA GLY A 176 -10.66 -11.23 -26.77
C GLY A 176 -9.92 -10.04 -26.20
N ASN A 177 -9.64 -10.00 -24.89
CA ASN A 177 -8.84 -8.96 -24.25
C ASN A 177 -7.34 -9.28 -24.29
N VAL A 178 -6.50 -8.37 -23.77
CA VAL A 178 -5.07 -8.58 -23.52
C VAL A 178 -4.71 -8.25 -22.09
N ALA A 179 -3.75 -8.97 -21.53
CA ALA A 179 -3.31 -8.79 -20.15
C ALA A 179 -2.09 -7.88 -20.06
N VAL A 180 -2.13 -6.93 -19.15
CA VAL A 180 -0.98 -6.09 -18.79
C VAL A 180 -0.73 -6.25 -17.30
N VAL A 181 0.45 -6.70 -16.89
CA VAL A 181 0.77 -7.02 -15.50
C VAL A 181 1.83 -6.06 -14.97
N GLN A 182 1.50 -5.35 -13.91
CA GLN A 182 2.43 -4.47 -13.20
C GLN A 182 3.07 -5.19 -12.03
N ILE A 183 4.41 -5.24 -12.03
CA ILE A 183 5.21 -5.76 -10.91
C ILE A 183 6.21 -4.70 -10.44
N VAL A 184 6.79 -4.90 -9.26
CA VAL A 184 7.84 -4.04 -8.70
C VAL A 184 9.17 -4.76 -8.68
N ASN A 185 9.18 -6.04 -8.31
CA ASN A 185 10.40 -6.82 -8.15
C ASN A 185 10.49 -7.91 -9.22
N THR A 186 11.60 -7.90 -9.96
CA THR A 186 11.92 -8.91 -10.99
C THR A 186 12.76 -10.06 -10.48
N ASN A 187 13.29 -9.94 -9.27
CA ASN A 187 14.22 -10.89 -8.64
C ASN A 187 15.56 -11.07 -9.39
N GLU A 188 15.86 -10.22 -10.39
CA GLU A 188 17.04 -10.34 -11.26
C GLU A 188 18.35 -10.44 -10.50
N ALA A 189 18.59 -9.52 -9.55
CA ALA A 189 19.84 -9.50 -8.78
C ALA A 189 20.06 -10.76 -7.94
N ALA A 190 18.99 -11.40 -7.47
CA ALA A 190 19.09 -12.69 -6.77
C ALA A 190 19.41 -13.82 -7.76
N GLN A 191 18.70 -13.87 -8.90
CA GLN A 191 18.96 -14.85 -9.95
C GLN A 191 20.39 -14.77 -10.51
N GLU A 192 20.91 -13.55 -10.72
CA GLU A 192 22.29 -13.35 -11.17
C GLU A 192 23.33 -13.90 -10.17
N ARG A 193 23.12 -13.67 -8.86
CA ARG A 193 24.03 -14.19 -7.83
C ARG A 193 23.99 -15.71 -7.78
N ILE A 194 22.79 -16.32 -7.87
CA ILE A 194 22.61 -17.78 -7.88
C ILE A 194 23.34 -18.38 -9.08
N ALA A 195 23.10 -17.84 -10.28
CA ALA A 195 23.73 -18.32 -11.50
C ALA A 195 25.26 -18.17 -11.49
N ALA A 196 25.77 -17.06 -10.93
CA ALA A 196 27.22 -16.84 -10.80
C ALA A 196 27.87 -17.84 -9.82
N ALA A 197 27.22 -18.09 -8.68
CA ALA A 197 27.69 -19.07 -7.71
C ALA A 197 27.70 -20.50 -8.30
N ALA A 198 26.62 -20.89 -8.96
CA ALA A 198 26.49 -22.18 -9.63
C ALA A 198 27.55 -22.40 -10.72
N THR A 199 27.81 -21.35 -11.51
CA THR A 199 28.88 -21.40 -12.53
C THR A 199 30.26 -21.65 -11.88
N ALA A 200 30.51 -21.04 -10.72
CA ALA A 200 31.77 -21.24 -9.99
C ALA A 200 31.87 -22.66 -9.36
N GLU A 201 30.75 -23.25 -8.98
CA GLU A 201 30.66 -24.58 -8.36
C GLU A 201 30.42 -25.72 -9.37
N GLY A 202 30.13 -25.40 -10.63
CA GLY A 202 29.83 -26.38 -11.69
C GLY A 202 28.47 -27.05 -11.53
N THR A 203 27.54 -26.42 -10.81
CA THR A 203 26.16 -26.91 -10.60
C THR A 203 25.30 -26.69 -11.83
N ALA A 204 24.47 -27.67 -12.20
CA ALA A 204 23.55 -27.55 -13.34
C ALA A 204 22.44 -26.53 -13.08
N LEU A 205 21.97 -25.83 -14.13
CA LEU A 205 20.92 -24.80 -14.00
C LEU A 205 19.59 -25.38 -13.46
N GLU A 206 19.30 -26.63 -13.76
CA GLU A 206 18.13 -27.37 -13.33
C GLU A 206 18.10 -27.61 -11.81
N GLU A 207 19.26 -27.60 -11.16
CA GLU A 207 19.41 -27.78 -9.72
C GLU A 207 19.32 -26.45 -8.94
N LEU A 208 19.21 -25.33 -9.63
CA LEU A 208 19.20 -24.01 -9.00
C LEU A 208 17.80 -23.62 -8.50
N ASP A 209 17.78 -23.05 -7.30
CA ASP A 209 16.57 -22.51 -6.68
C ASP A 209 16.46 -21.00 -6.93
N PHE A 210 15.60 -20.62 -7.87
CA PHE A 210 15.31 -19.23 -8.19
C PHE A 210 14.10 -18.66 -7.40
N THR A 211 13.66 -19.34 -6.36
CA THR A 211 12.50 -18.97 -5.55
C THR A 211 12.84 -17.88 -4.51
N PRO A 212 11.83 -17.31 -3.82
CA PRO A 212 12.03 -16.39 -2.69
C PRO A 212 12.88 -16.95 -1.54
N ARG A 213 13.07 -18.27 -1.41
CA ARG A 213 13.95 -18.90 -0.40
C ARG A 213 15.33 -18.25 -0.39
N GLN A 214 15.88 -17.95 -1.56
CA GLN A 214 17.19 -17.34 -1.66
C GLN A 214 17.27 -15.98 -0.96
N GLN A 215 16.21 -15.20 -0.94
CA GLN A 215 16.19 -13.93 -0.20
C GLN A 215 16.27 -14.12 1.31
N LEU A 216 15.62 -15.16 1.83
CA LEU A 216 15.72 -15.52 3.24
C LEU A 216 17.13 -15.97 3.57
N MET A 217 17.72 -16.84 2.75
CA MET A 217 19.09 -17.31 2.91
C MET A 217 20.11 -16.16 2.77
N ASP A 218 19.94 -15.27 1.81
CA ASP A 218 20.80 -14.09 1.64
C ASP A 218 20.74 -13.16 2.86
N TYR A 219 19.56 -12.98 3.47
CA TYR A 219 19.45 -12.24 4.71
C TYR A 219 20.25 -12.92 5.84
N VAL A 220 20.09 -14.23 6.02
CA VAL A 220 20.80 -14.97 7.07
C VAL A 220 22.31 -14.96 6.83
N ARG A 221 22.78 -15.08 5.58
CA ARG A 221 24.22 -15.00 5.27
C ARG A 221 24.83 -13.64 5.58
N ASN A 222 24.12 -12.55 5.21
CA ASN A 222 24.71 -11.20 5.17
C ASN A 222 24.20 -10.25 6.25
N GLY A 223 23.03 -10.51 6.84
CA GLY A 223 22.37 -9.66 7.83
C GLY A 223 22.34 -10.23 9.24
N PHE A 224 22.78 -11.49 9.42
CA PHE A 224 22.81 -12.12 10.73
C PHE A 224 23.92 -11.50 11.60
N PRO A 225 23.66 -11.17 12.90
CA PRO A 225 24.61 -10.46 13.74
C PRO A 225 25.72 -11.39 14.27
N VAL A 226 26.82 -11.48 13.52
CA VAL A 226 27.99 -12.31 13.87
C VAL A 226 29.20 -11.51 14.37
N VAL A 227 29.17 -10.17 14.26
CA VAL A 227 30.28 -9.30 14.66
C VAL A 227 30.35 -9.21 16.18
N ALA A 228 31.52 -9.56 16.77
CA ALA A 228 31.76 -9.41 18.19
C ALA A 228 31.79 -7.92 18.60
N HIS A 229 31.27 -7.61 19.78
CA HIS A 229 31.32 -6.27 20.36
C HIS A 229 32.00 -6.32 21.71
N GLU A 230 32.75 -5.28 22.05
CA GLU A 230 33.42 -5.10 23.33
C GLU A 230 33.03 -3.81 24.02
N GLN A 231 33.17 -3.80 25.32
CA GLN A 231 32.92 -2.63 26.14
C GLN A 231 34.16 -1.75 26.20
N VAL A 232 34.03 -0.48 25.79
CA VAL A 232 35.12 0.50 25.80
C VAL A 232 34.69 1.71 26.61
N LYS A 233 35.65 2.33 27.30
CA LYS A 233 35.48 3.61 28.00
C LYS A 233 36.01 4.75 27.14
N ASP A 234 35.22 5.78 26.94
CA ASP A 234 35.70 7.00 26.28
C ASP A 234 36.62 7.84 27.20
N ALA A 235 37.16 8.92 26.65
CA ALA A 235 38.06 9.82 27.41
C ALA A 235 37.36 10.50 28.63
N ASN A 236 36.04 10.49 28.69
CA ASN A 236 35.23 11.04 29.77
C ASN A 236 34.78 9.96 30.77
N GLY A 237 35.21 8.70 30.57
CA GLY A 237 34.84 7.56 31.41
C GLY A 237 33.47 6.94 31.11
N ASN A 238 32.75 7.42 30.07
CA ASN A 238 31.48 6.82 29.67
C ASN A 238 31.73 5.46 28.99
N VAL A 239 30.89 4.51 29.33
CA VAL A 239 30.94 3.15 28.77
C VAL A 239 30.06 3.10 27.51
N HIS A 240 30.65 2.58 26.43
CA HIS A 240 29.93 2.28 25.21
C HIS A 240 30.43 0.95 24.61
N TRP A 241 29.59 0.35 23.78
CA TRP A 241 29.90 -0.89 23.08
C TRP A 241 30.25 -0.60 21.62
N GLN A 242 31.34 -1.16 21.14
CA GLN A 242 31.81 -1.01 19.77
C GLN A 242 32.16 -2.37 19.15
N PRO A 243 32.12 -2.51 17.80
CA PRO A 243 32.59 -3.68 17.10
C PRO A 243 34.08 -3.95 17.41
N VAL A 244 34.43 -5.20 17.67
CA VAL A 244 35.81 -5.63 17.76
C VAL A 244 36.40 -5.70 16.35
N THR A 245 37.59 -5.12 16.19
CA THR A 245 38.37 -5.20 14.94
C THR A 245 39.73 -5.84 15.15
N ASP A 246 40.23 -6.53 14.12
CA ASP A 246 41.60 -7.05 14.12
C ASP A 246 42.65 -5.96 13.90
N SER A 247 43.92 -6.34 13.79
CA SER A 247 45.04 -5.41 13.56
C SER A 247 44.99 -4.70 12.19
N GLU A 248 44.20 -5.20 11.26
CA GLU A 248 44.00 -4.64 9.92
C GLU A 248 42.71 -3.80 9.83
N GLY A 249 41.93 -3.72 10.92
CA GLY A 249 40.66 -2.99 10.98
C GLY A 249 39.45 -3.78 10.48
N ASN A 250 39.58 -5.08 10.20
CA ASN A 250 38.46 -5.93 9.80
C ASN A 250 37.63 -6.35 11.02
N PRO A 251 36.29 -6.50 10.89
CA PRO A 251 35.45 -6.99 11.98
C PRO A 251 35.82 -8.40 12.43
N VAL A 252 35.90 -8.62 13.73
CA VAL A 252 36.07 -9.95 14.33
C VAL A 252 34.70 -10.59 14.53
N PHE A 253 34.57 -11.86 14.12
CA PHE A 253 33.30 -12.60 14.22
C PHE A 253 33.30 -13.53 15.44
N ASP A 254 32.19 -13.56 16.20
CA ASP A 254 31.99 -14.57 17.26
C ASP A 254 31.69 -15.93 16.61
N GLN A 255 32.51 -16.92 16.87
CA GLN A 255 32.46 -18.25 16.25
C GLN A 255 31.17 -19.02 16.60
N ARG A 256 30.55 -18.74 17.76
CA ARG A 256 29.29 -19.36 18.17
C ARG A 256 28.13 -18.79 17.36
N ALA A 257 28.12 -17.45 17.16
CA ALA A 257 27.12 -16.79 16.31
C ALA A 257 27.27 -17.21 14.83
N VAL A 258 28.52 -17.44 14.35
CA VAL A 258 28.77 -17.99 13.01
C VAL A 258 28.20 -19.40 12.89
N ALA A 259 28.50 -20.30 13.87
CA ALA A 259 27.97 -21.67 13.86
C ALA A 259 26.41 -21.69 13.90
N MET A 260 25.81 -20.80 14.68
CA MET A 260 24.35 -20.64 14.73
C MET A 260 23.75 -20.18 13.36
N ARG A 261 24.39 -19.22 12.72
CA ARG A 261 24.02 -18.79 11.36
C ARG A 261 24.06 -19.95 10.36
N ASP A 262 25.15 -20.74 10.39
CA ASP A 262 25.38 -21.81 9.43
C ASP A 262 24.37 -22.96 9.64
N ALA A 263 24.08 -23.35 10.88
CA ALA A 263 23.04 -24.33 11.21
C ALA A 263 21.63 -23.84 10.79
N LEU A 264 21.37 -22.53 10.92
CA LEU A 264 20.10 -21.93 10.47
C LEU A 264 19.98 -22.00 8.94
N LEU A 265 21.05 -21.75 8.19
CA LEU A 265 21.08 -21.89 6.72
C LEU A 265 20.75 -23.30 6.27
N GLU A 266 21.29 -24.33 6.93
CA GLU A 266 20.97 -25.74 6.63
C GLU A 266 19.49 -26.05 6.85
N THR A 267 18.90 -25.55 7.94
CA THR A 267 17.48 -25.72 8.25
C THR A 267 16.60 -25.04 7.20
N LEU A 268 16.92 -23.81 6.79
CA LEU A 268 16.14 -23.02 5.85
C LEU A 268 16.22 -23.54 4.40
N ALA A 269 17.27 -24.30 4.06
CA ALA A 269 17.44 -24.86 2.72
C ALA A 269 16.31 -25.84 2.32
N GLN A 270 15.62 -26.44 3.28
CA GLN A 270 14.56 -27.44 3.05
C GLN A 270 13.15 -26.88 3.03
N ILE A 271 12.94 -25.57 3.29
CA ILE A 271 11.62 -24.97 3.37
C ILE A 271 10.99 -24.85 1.99
N ARG A 272 9.72 -25.22 1.90
CA ARG A 272 8.90 -25.01 0.68
C ARG A 272 8.62 -23.55 0.46
N VAL A 273 8.78 -23.06 -0.77
CA VAL A 273 8.46 -21.69 -1.18
C VAL A 273 7.79 -21.69 -2.54
N PRO A 274 6.85 -20.76 -2.79
CA PRO A 274 6.20 -20.66 -4.09
C PRO A 274 7.18 -20.12 -5.15
N GLU A 275 6.88 -20.44 -6.44
CA GLU A 275 7.64 -19.97 -7.59
C GLU A 275 7.58 -18.45 -7.75
N ASN A 276 8.59 -17.86 -8.40
CA ASN A 276 8.60 -16.41 -8.69
C ASN A 276 7.44 -16.02 -9.61
N PRO A 277 6.66 -14.98 -9.29
CA PRO A 277 5.47 -14.59 -10.06
C PRO A 277 5.73 -14.30 -11.55
N LEU A 278 6.83 -13.62 -11.87
CA LEU A 278 7.18 -13.30 -13.26
C LEU A 278 7.49 -14.57 -14.05
N ASP A 279 8.26 -15.47 -13.46
CA ASP A 279 8.66 -16.73 -14.13
C ASP A 279 7.46 -17.67 -14.26
N SER A 280 6.56 -17.74 -13.26
CA SER A 280 5.28 -18.47 -13.36
C SER A 280 4.40 -17.97 -14.51
N ILE A 281 4.30 -16.65 -14.71
CA ILE A 281 3.54 -16.06 -15.83
C ILE A 281 4.19 -16.45 -17.17
N ILE A 282 5.53 -16.33 -17.29
CA ILE A 282 6.24 -16.69 -18.51
C ILE A 282 6.08 -18.20 -18.82
N ASN A 283 6.21 -19.05 -17.81
CA ASN A 283 6.05 -20.50 -17.96
C ASN A 283 4.60 -20.88 -18.33
N ALA A 284 3.60 -20.16 -17.82
CA ALA A 284 2.18 -20.44 -18.07
C ALA A 284 1.70 -20.06 -19.48
N PHE A 285 2.26 -18.99 -20.07
CA PHE A 285 1.83 -18.47 -21.38
C PHE A 285 2.85 -18.71 -22.50
N GLY A 286 4.08 -19.06 -22.17
CA GLY A 286 5.19 -19.18 -23.11
C GLY A 286 5.89 -17.83 -23.38
N ALA A 287 7.19 -17.87 -23.54
CA ALA A 287 8.01 -16.68 -23.78
C ALA A 287 7.64 -15.91 -25.06
N GLU A 288 7.09 -16.63 -26.04
CA GLU A 288 6.61 -16.10 -27.32
C GLU A 288 5.34 -15.26 -27.17
N GLN A 289 4.48 -15.56 -26.15
CA GLN A 289 3.24 -14.83 -25.89
C GLN A 289 3.41 -13.71 -24.87
N VAL A 290 4.52 -13.70 -24.10
CA VAL A 290 4.77 -12.72 -23.04
C VAL A 290 5.76 -11.64 -23.50
N ALA A 291 5.32 -10.39 -23.55
CA ALA A 291 6.18 -9.23 -23.70
C ALA A 291 6.71 -8.82 -22.31
N GLU A 292 8.02 -8.95 -22.09
CA GLU A 292 8.66 -8.62 -20.84
C GLU A 292 9.38 -7.27 -20.91
N ILE A 293 8.92 -6.30 -20.12
CA ILE A 293 9.46 -4.93 -20.09
C ILE A 293 9.91 -4.60 -18.67
N THR A 294 10.91 -5.35 -18.21
CA THR A 294 11.41 -5.28 -16.83
C THR A 294 12.82 -4.72 -16.73
N GLY A 295 13.54 -4.63 -17.84
CA GLY A 295 14.96 -4.28 -17.86
C GLY A 295 15.90 -5.45 -17.53
N ARG A 296 15.38 -6.63 -17.24
CA ARG A 296 16.14 -7.85 -16.93
C ARG A 296 17.01 -8.26 -18.11
N GLY A 297 18.31 -8.46 -17.87
CA GLY A 297 19.31 -8.79 -18.89
C GLY A 297 19.35 -10.27 -19.26
N ARG A 298 18.86 -11.15 -18.39
CA ARG A 298 18.73 -12.60 -18.59
C ARG A 298 17.52 -13.15 -17.85
N ARG A 299 17.00 -14.28 -18.31
CA ARG A 299 15.93 -15.01 -17.64
C ARG A 299 16.13 -16.51 -17.78
N PHE A 300 15.53 -17.28 -16.87
CA PHE A 300 15.54 -18.72 -16.89
C PHE A 300 14.14 -19.20 -17.25
N VAL A 301 14.01 -19.90 -18.38
CA VAL A 301 12.73 -20.34 -18.95
C VAL A 301 12.68 -21.86 -18.92
N GLN A 302 11.57 -22.40 -18.44
CA GLN A 302 11.31 -23.84 -18.53
C GLN A 302 10.88 -24.18 -19.95
N THR A 303 11.61 -25.08 -20.58
CA THR A 303 11.30 -25.65 -21.89
C THR A 303 11.21 -27.17 -21.77
N ARG A 304 10.61 -27.81 -22.77
CA ARG A 304 10.64 -29.28 -22.89
C ARG A 304 11.57 -29.66 -24.02
N ASP A 305 12.42 -30.66 -23.76
CA ASP A 305 13.25 -31.23 -24.80
C ASP A 305 12.40 -32.15 -25.76
N GLU A 306 13.05 -32.71 -26.77
CA GLU A 306 12.39 -33.59 -27.73
C GLU A 306 11.80 -34.86 -27.10
N GLU A 307 12.31 -35.27 -25.93
CA GLU A 307 11.83 -36.39 -25.14
C GLU A 307 10.74 -36.01 -24.12
N GLY A 308 10.39 -34.71 -24.03
CA GLY A 308 9.37 -34.18 -23.13
C GLY A 308 9.84 -33.86 -21.71
N ASN A 309 11.13 -34.01 -21.40
CA ASN A 309 11.69 -33.63 -20.10
C ASN A 309 11.76 -32.13 -19.94
N LEU A 310 11.51 -31.65 -18.73
CA LEU A 310 11.68 -30.23 -18.39
C LEU A 310 13.17 -29.87 -18.37
N ARG A 311 13.51 -28.83 -19.08
CA ARG A 311 14.84 -28.18 -19.05
C ARG A 311 14.71 -26.71 -18.71
N VAL A 312 15.69 -26.21 -17.94
CA VAL A 312 15.83 -24.78 -17.66
C VAL A 312 16.87 -24.20 -18.60
N VAL A 313 16.47 -23.25 -19.42
CA VAL A 313 17.35 -22.59 -20.40
C VAL A 313 17.58 -21.14 -19.99
N GLU A 314 18.86 -20.72 -19.93
CA GLU A 314 19.22 -19.32 -19.80
C GLU A 314 19.00 -18.60 -21.13
N GLU A 315 18.08 -17.66 -21.17
CA GLU A 315 17.89 -16.74 -22.28
C GLU A 315 18.52 -15.39 -21.95
N ARG A 316 19.48 -14.96 -22.77
CA ARG A 316 20.08 -13.63 -22.68
C ARG A 316 19.23 -12.62 -23.45
N ARG A 317 18.84 -11.57 -22.79
CA ARG A 317 18.02 -10.50 -23.35
C ARG A 317 18.91 -9.31 -23.73
N GLY A 318 18.91 -8.97 -25.01
CA GLY A 318 19.67 -7.83 -25.52
C GLY A 318 19.13 -6.49 -25.02
N LYS A 319 19.93 -5.43 -25.11
CA LYS A 319 19.55 -4.06 -24.68
C LYS A 319 18.24 -3.54 -25.29
N ASN A 320 17.85 -4.04 -26.46
CA ASN A 320 16.62 -3.66 -27.17
C ASN A 320 15.45 -4.61 -26.91
N ALA A 321 15.60 -5.65 -26.09
CA ALA A 321 14.57 -6.67 -25.89
C ALA A 321 13.24 -6.06 -25.42
N SER A 322 13.27 -5.16 -24.45
CA SER A 322 12.06 -4.48 -23.96
C SER A 322 11.34 -3.67 -25.06
N ARG A 323 12.09 -3.04 -25.97
CA ARG A 323 11.51 -2.31 -27.10
C ARG A 323 10.86 -3.27 -28.10
N VAL A 324 11.55 -4.35 -28.46
CA VAL A 324 11.02 -5.38 -29.37
C VAL A 324 9.75 -6.03 -28.80
N ASP A 325 9.75 -6.32 -27.50
CA ASP A 325 8.60 -6.87 -26.80
C ASP A 325 7.41 -5.89 -26.76
N ALA A 326 7.66 -4.60 -26.51
CA ALA A 326 6.62 -3.57 -26.54
C ALA A 326 6.01 -3.40 -27.94
N GLU A 327 6.85 -3.38 -28.98
CA GLU A 327 6.41 -3.33 -30.38
C GLU A 327 5.60 -4.58 -30.76
N ALA A 328 6.03 -5.78 -30.32
CA ALA A 328 5.31 -7.02 -30.58
C ALA A 328 3.93 -7.05 -29.90
N PHE A 329 3.80 -6.49 -28.66
CA PHE A 329 2.53 -6.36 -27.98
C PHE A 329 1.60 -5.37 -28.69
N GLN A 330 2.10 -4.22 -29.12
CA GLN A 330 1.29 -3.23 -29.84
C GLN A 330 0.91 -3.67 -31.27
N ALA A 331 1.69 -4.57 -31.87
CA ALA A 331 1.39 -5.23 -33.16
C ALA A 331 0.55 -6.53 -33.01
N ASP A 332 -0.09 -6.73 -31.88
CA ASP A 332 -0.97 -7.89 -31.57
C ASP A 332 -0.33 -9.28 -31.73
N ARG A 333 1.01 -9.35 -31.71
CA ARG A 333 1.76 -10.61 -31.78
C ARG A 333 1.95 -11.28 -30.42
N LYS A 334 1.76 -10.51 -29.32
CA LYS A 334 1.80 -11.00 -27.94
C LYS A 334 0.56 -10.56 -27.19
N SER A 335 -0.01 -11.45 -26.40
CA SER A 335 -1.26 -11.22 -25.67
C SER A 335 -1.07 -10.82 -24.21
N VAL A 336 0.11 -11.07 -23.66
CA VAL A 336 0.48 -10.75 -22.27
C VAL A 336 1.65 -9.78 -22.27
N LEU A 337 1.59 -8.75 -21.44
CA LEU A 337 2.69 -7.82 -21.20
C LEU A 337 2.96 -7.73 -19.71
N VAL A 338 4.21 -7.94 -19.29
CA VAL A 338 4.64 -7.74 -17.90
C VAL A 338 5.65 -6.60 -17.86
N PHE A 339 5.44 -5.61 -17.00
CA PHE A 339 6.37 -4.48 -16.86
C PHE A 339 6.70 -4.18 -15.39
N SER A 340 7.91 -3.70 -15.17
CA SER A 340 8.35 -3.12 -13.89
C SER A 340 8.52 -1.60 -14.00
N GLY A 341 8.60 -0.91 -12.87
CA GLY A 341 8.83 0.53 -12.84
C GLY A 341 10.10 0.96 -13.58
N ALA A 342 11.18 0.18 -13.49
CA ALA A 342 12.44 0.46 -14.15
C ALA A 342 12.34 0.24 -15.67
N GLY A 343 11.82 -0.91 -16.10
CA GLY A 343 11.72 -1.28 -17.52
C GLY A 343 10.63 -0.53 -18.28
N GLY A 344 9.51 -0.19 -17.59
CA GLY A 344 8.37 0.48 -18.21
C GLY A 344 8.53 1.99 -18.43
N THR A 345 9.64 2.62 -17.99
CA THR A 345 9.83 4.06 -18.13
C THR A 345 9.91 4.47 -19.60
N GLY A 346 9.09 5.46 -20.00
CA GLY A 346 9.03 5.95 -21.39
C GLY A 346 8.07 5.21 -22.31
N TYR A 347 7.58 4.03 -21.94
CA TYR A 347 6.65 3.26 -22.76
C TYR A 347 5.17 3.56 -22.46
N SER A 348 4.31 3.25 -23.44
CA SER A 348 2.85 3.29 -23.33
C SER A 348 2.27 1.99 -23.86
N PHE A 349 1.32 1.42 -23.13
CA PHE A 349 0.73 0.12 -23.43
C PHE A 349 -0.79 0.19 -23.63
N HIS A 350 -1.35 1.42 -23.73
CA HIS A 350 -2.77 1.62 -23.93
C HIS A 350 -3.26 1.10 -25.30
N ALA A 351 -4.55 0.94 -25.46
CA ALA A 351 -5.18 0.55 -26.71
C ALA A 351 -5.20 1.75 -27.69
N ASP A 352 -4.05 2.11 -28.23
CA ASP A 352 -3.91 3.27 -29.12
C ASP A 352 -4.70 3.06 -30.42
N ASN A 353 -5.42 4.08 -30.87
CA ASN A 353 -6.19 4.04 -32.11
C ASN A 353 -5.32 3.85 -33.35
N THR A 354 -4.01 4.13 -33.26
CA THR A 354 -3.06 3.95 -34.35
C THR A 354 -2.36 2.60 -34.32
N ALA A 355 -2.46 1.84 -33.22
CA ALA A 355 -1.87 0.52 -33.10
C ALA A 355 -2.75 -0.57 -33.72
N GLU A 356 -2.15 -1.70 -34.09
CA GLU A 356 -2.88 -2.90 -34.54
C GLU A 356 -3.65 -3.52 -33.37
N ASN A 357 -3.00 -3.64 -32.20
CA ASN A 357 -3.61 -4.15 -30.99
C ASN A 357 -4.51 -3.09 -30.33
N ARG A 358 -5.80 -3.11 -30.66
CA ARG A 358 -6.83 -2.22 -30.06
C ARG A 358 -7.69 -2.94 -29.04
N ARG A 359 -7.35 -4.21 -28.69
CA ARG A 359 -8.06 -5.01 -27.69
C ARG A 359 -8.03 -4.30 -26.34
N ARG A 360 -9.06 -4.50 -25.52
CA ARG A 360 -9.13 -3.92 -24.19
C ARG A 360 -7.98 -4.41 -23.33
N ARG A 361 -7.33 -3.49 -22.58
CA ARG A 361 -6.26 -3.81 -21.63
C ARG A 361 -6.87 -4.18 -20.29
N ILE A 362 -6.65 -5.41 -19.84
CA ILE A 362 -6.91 -5.84 -18.47
C ILE A 362 -5.60 -5.68 -17.71
N HIS A 363 -5.56 -4.67 -16.83
CA HIS A 363 -4.32 -4.28 -16.15
C HIS A 363 -4.31 -4.81 -14.72
N TYR A 364 -3.50 -5.81 -14.48
CA TYR A 364 -3.31 -6.44 -13.18
C TYR A 364 -2.25 -5.69 -12.38
N ILE A 365 -2.63 -5.18 -11.22
CA ILE A 365 -1.71 -4.56 -10.26
C ILE A 365 -1.23 -5.67 -9.33
N LEU A 366 -0.36 -6.54 -9.83
CA LEU A 366 0.08 -7.73 -9.12
C LEU A 366 0.95 -7.36 -7.91
N GLN A 367 1.77 -6.32 -8.06
CA GLN A 367 2.49 -5.67 -6.96
C GLN A 367 2.26 -4.16 -7.00
N PRO A 368 1.45 -3.60 -6.10
CA PRO A 368 1.16 -2.16 -6.09
C PRO A 368 2.37 -1.27 -5.76
N GLY A 369 3.43 -1.84 -5.19
CA GLY A 369 4.63 -1.11 -4.81
C GLY A 369 4.45 -0.27 -3.55
N TRP A 370 5.43 0.62 -3.30
CA TRP A 370 5.47 1.46 -2.10
C TRP A 370 5.19 2.93 -2.40
N SER A 371 5.11 3.30 -3.68
CA SER A 371 5.11 4.68 -4.15
C SER A 371 3.82 4.98 -4.91
N ALA A 372 3.01 5.93 -4.42
CA ALA A 372 1.84 6.40 -5.17
C ALA A 372 2.20 6.97 -6.55
N PRO A 373 3.30 7.74 -6.73
CA PRO A 373 3.76 8.13 -8.06
C PRO A 373 3.99 6.94 -8.98
N GLY A 374 4.64 5.88 -8.48
CA GLY A 374 4.89 4.66 -9.24
C GLY A 374 3.60 3.95 -9.64
N ALA A 375 2.62 3.85 -8.74
CA ALA A 375 1.31 3.28 -9.04
C ALA A 375 0.55 4.11 -10.10
N VAL A 376 0.46 5.42 -9.92
CA VAL A 376 -0.20 6.33 -10.88
C VAL A 376 0.49 6.34 -12.24
N GLN A 377 1.82 6.31 -12.28
CA GLN A 377 2.57 6.18 -13.53
C GLN A 377 2.29 4.83 -14.20
N GLY A 378 2.15 3.76 -13.42
CA GLY A 378 1.72 2.45 -13.91
C GLY A 378 0.35 2.51 -14.56
N PHE A 379 -0.65 3.10 -13.90
CA PHE A 379 -2.00 3.31 -14.49
C PHE A 379 -1.92 4.11 -15.78
N GLY A 380 -1.11 5.16 -15.82
CA GLY A 380 -0.87 5.97 -17.02
C GLY A 380 -0.21 5.22 -18.18
N ARG A 381 0.26 3.98 -18.01
CA ARG A 381 0.78 3.16 -19.11
C ARG A 381 -0.33 2.57 -19.96
N THR A 382 -1.48 2.28 -19.37
CA THR A 382 -2.64 1.67 -20.04
C THR A 382 -3.80 2.61 -20.24
N HIS A 383 -3.83 3.78 -19.56
CA HIS A 383 -4.86 4.79 -19.69
C HIS A 383 -4.28 6.11 -20.20
N ARG A 384 -4.61 6.46 -21.44
CA ARG A 384 -4.13 7.68 -22.11
C ARG A 384 -5.18 8.27 -23.05
N THR A 385 -4.89 9.47 -23.55
CA THR A 385 -5.64 10.05 -24.67
C THR A 385 -5.45 9.21 -25.94
N ASN A 386 -6.38 9.31 -26.90
CA ASN A 386 -6.38 8.58 -28.17
C ASN A 386 -6.45 7.06 -28.02
N GLN A 387 -7.17 6.57 -27.01
CA GLN A 387 -7.39 5.13 -26.80
C GLN A 387 -8.69 4.64 -27.45
N ALA A 388 -8.67 3.43 -28.00
CA ALA A 388 -9.83 2.77 -28.60
C ALA A 388 -10.79 2.25 -27.51
N SER A 389 -10.26 1.87 -26.35
CA SER A 389 -11.04 1.41 -25.19
C SER A 389 -10.33 1.78 -23.90
N SER A 390 -11.11 2.08 -22.86
CA SER A 390 -10.59 2.31 -21.51
C SER A 390 -10.16 0.99 -20.85
N PRO A 391 -9.08 0.98 -20.05
CA PRO A 391 -8.60 -0.21 -19.40
C PRO A 391 -9.59 -0.72 -18.33
N HIS A 392 -9.43 -1.99 -17.99
CA HIS A 392 -10.00 -2.60 -16.79
C HIS A 392 -8.87 -2.91 -15.82
N TYR A 393 -8.92 -2.33 -14.62
CA TYR A 393 -7.91 -2.56 -13.59
C TYR A 393 -8.34 -3.67 -12.65
N VAL A 394 -7.44 -4.61 -12.40
CA VAL A 394 -7.64 -5.75 -11.49
C VAL A 394 -6.61 -5.67 -10.37
N LEU A 395 -7.07 -5.67 -9.11
CA LEU A 395 -6.24 -5.78 -7.92
C LEU A 395 -6.39 -7.16 -7.30
N PRO A 396 -5.45 -8.08 -7.52
CA PRO A 396 -5.47 -9.37 -6.85
C PRO A 396 -5.20 -9.21 -5.35
N THR A 397 -5.97 -9.93 -4.54
CA THR A 397 -5.81 -9.98 -3.08
C THR A 397 -6.10 -11.37 -2.58
N THR A 398 -5.40 -11.81 -1.53
CA THR A 398 -5.74 -13.00 -0.79
C THR A 398 -6.65 -12.67 0.40
N ASP A 399 -7.17 -13.66 1.07
CA ASP A 399 -7.92 -13.53 2.32
C ASP A 399 -7.04 -13.37 3.57
N LEU A 400 -5.74 -13.13 3.40
CA LEU A 400 -4.82 -12.86 4.49
C LEU A 400 -4.82 -11.38 4.86
N ALA A 401 -5.19 -11.11 6.10
CA ALA A 401 -5.28 -9.75 6.64
C ALA A 401 -3.96 -8.96 6.54
N ALA A 402 -2.83 -9.62 6.73
CA ALA A 402 -1.51 -8.98 6.63
C ALA A 402 -1.20 -8.40 5.22
N GLN A 403 -1.85 -8.89 4.16
CA GLN A 403 -1.73 -8.31 2.82
C GLN A 403 -2.26 -6.87 2.75
N LYS A 404 -3.21 -6.50 3.62
CA LYS A 404 -3.72 -5.12 3.76
C LYS A 404 -2.60 -4.12 4.05
N ARG A 405 -1.44 -4.57 4.58
CA ARG A 405 -0.23 -3.76 4.74
C ARG A 405 0.21 -3.08 3.44
N PHE A 406 0.17 -3.82 2.33
CA PHE A 406 0.62 -3.32 1.03
C PHE A 406 -0.43 -2.43 0.36
N VAL A 407 -1.69 -2.84 0.45
CA VAL A 407 -2.84 -2.10 -0.10
C VAL A 407 -3.04 -0.77 0.63
N SER A 408 -2.98 -0.77 1.98
CA SER A 408 -3.17 0.42 2.81
C SER A 408 -2.14 1.52 2.53
N SER A 409 -0.86 1.15 2.39
CA SER A 409 0.18 2.14 2.10
C SER A 409 -0.04 2.87 0.78
N ILE A 410 -0.49 2.16 -0.24
CA ILE A 410 -0.79 2.76 -1.55
C ILE A 410 -2.07 3.58 -1.48
N ALA A 411 -3.13 3.07 -0.83
CA ALA A 411 -4.39 3.80 -0.66
C ALA A 411 -4.15 5.17 -0.01
N ARG A 412 -3.45 5.21 1.14
CA ARG A 412 -3.09 6.46 1.82
C ARG A 412 -2.32 7.44 0.92
N ARG A 413 -1.32 6.94 0.21
CA ARG A 413 -0.48 7.79 -0.65
C ARG A 413 -1.23 8.31 -1.86
N LEU A 414 -2.19 7.55 -2.39
CA LEU A 414 -3.08 8.01 -3.45
C LEU A 414 -4.04 9.09 -2.96
N ASP A 415 -4.57 8.96 -1.75
CA ASP A 415 -5.38 9.99 -1.10
C ASP A 415 -4.60 11.30 -0.94
N GLN A 416 -3.38 11.23 -0.40
CA GLN A 416 -2.50 12.39 -0.23
C GLN A 416 -2.11 13.01 -1.58
N LEU A 417 -1.79 12.19 -2.57
CA LEU A 417 -1.47 12.67 -3.91
C LEU A 417 -2.68 13.40 -4.53
N GLY A 418 -3.89 12.84 -4.41
CA GLY A 418 -5.13 13.48 -4.87
C GLY A 418 -5.38 14.82 -4.18
N ALA A 419 -5.25 14.86 -2.86
CA ALA A 419 -5.41 16.07 -2.05
C ALA A 419 -4.44 17.17 -2.47
N LEU A 420 -3.14 16.88 -2.56
CA LEU A 420 -2.08 17.84 -2.89
C LEU A 420 -2.07 18.27 -4.36
N THR A 421 -2.51 17.42 -5.28
CA THR A 421 -2.46 17.74 -6.71
C THR A 421 -3.78 18.30 -7.25
N ARG A 422 -4.90 17.75 -6.81
CA ARG A 422 -6.24 18.09 -7.34
C ARG A 422 -7.07 18.92 -6.39
N GLY A 423 -6.73 18.93 -5.10
CA GLY A 423 -7.54 19.49 -4.03
C GLY A 423 -8.78 18.63 -3.73
N GLN A 424 -8.70 17.32 -4.00
CA GLN A 424 -9.72 16.30 -3.70
C GLN A 424 -9.08 14.94 -3.50
N ARG A 425 -9.49 14.19 -2.47
CA ARG A 425 -8.96 12.85 -2.14
C ARG A 425 -9.25 11.81 -3.22
N GLN A 426 -10.40 11.87 -3.83
CA GLN A 426 -10.95 10.79 -4.66
C GLN A 426 -11.00 11.20 -6.11
N THR A 427 -10.04 10.78 -6.92
CA THR A 427 -10.13 11.08 -8.35
C THR A 427 -9.48 10.08 -9.29
N THR A 428 -8.58 9.19 -8.83
CA THR A 428 -7.79 8.36 -9.74
C THR A 428 -8.04 6.87 -9.62
N SER A 429 -8.71 6.43 -8.55
CA SER A 429 -8.80 4.99 -8.23
C SER A 429 -10.14 4.61 -7.57
N GLN A 430 -11.21 5.33 -7.87
CA GLN A 430 -12.53 5.28 -7.20
C GLN A 430 -13.22 3.89 -7.15
N GLY A 431 -12.65 2.83 -7.62
CA GLY A 431 -13.20 1.49 -7.52
C GLY A 431 -12.18 0.46 -7.02
N LEU A 432 -10.88 0.79 -7.07
CA LEU A 432 -9.82 -0.14 -6.71
C LEU A 432 -9.34 0.01 -5.26
N PHE A 433 -9.22 1.27 -4.80
CA PHE A 433 -8.86 1.62 -3.43
C PHE A 433 -9.95 2.48 -2.82
N THR A 434 -10.42 2.11 -1.65
CA THR A 434 -11.46 2.82 -0.90
C THR A 434 -10.86 3.54 0.31
N ALA A 435 -11.60 4.48 0.90
CA ALA A 435 -11.18 5.12 2.15
C ALA A 435 -10.99 4.09 3.30
N ALA A 436 -11.69 2.96 3.25
CA ALA A 436 -11.52 1.86 4.20
C ALA A 436 -10.18 1.13 4.05
N ASP A 437 -9.53 1.20 2.89
CA ASP A 437 -8.19 0.63 2.68
C ASP A 437 -7.10 1.51 3.28
N ASN A 438 -7.38 2.77 3.62
CA ASN A 438 -6.45 3.67 4.29
C ASN A 438 -6.47 3.43 5.80
N LEU A 439 -5.71 2.44 6.24
CA LEU A 439 -5.59 2.08 7.67
C LEU A 439 -4.65 3.00 8.46
N GLU A 440 -3.98 3.99 7.82
CA GLU A 440 -2.99 4.86 8.47
C GLU A 440 -3.62 6.22 8.85
N SER A 441 -4.69 6.19 9.65
CA SER A 441 -5.38 7.39 10.16
C SER A 441 -5.19 7.54 11.68
N GLY A 442 -5.50 8.72 12.22
CA GLY A 442 -5.51 8.93 13.68
C GLY A 442 -6.49 8.02 14.41
N TYR A 443 -7.58 7.63 13.76
CA TYR A 443 -8.55 6.66 14.28
C TYR A 443 -7.95 5.26 14.39
N ALA A 444 -7.11 4.88 13.44
CA ALA A 444 -6.40 3.61 13.46
C ALA A 444 -5.31 3.56 14.56
N ASP A 445 -4.62 4.67 14.84
CA ASP A 445 -3.70 4.76 15.99
C ASP A 445 -4.45 4.56 17.33
N THR A 446 -5.65 5.13 17.44
CA THR A 446 -6.53 4.93 18.61
C THR A 446 -7.01 3.48 18.71
N ALA A 447 -7.47 2.90 17.61
CA ALA A 447 -7.91 1.51 17.54
C ALA A 447 -6.80 0.54 17.94
N LEU A 448 -5.58 0.80 17.49
CA LEU A 448 -4.42 -0.01 17.81
C LEU A 448 -4.04 0.07 19.29
N THR A 449 -4.14 1.26 19.89
CA THR A 449 -3.95 1.45 21.32
C THR A 449 -4.97 0.64 22.13
N ASN A 450 -6.24 0.71 21.76
CA ASN A 450 -7.32 -0.03 22.39
C ASN A 450 -7.15 -1.55 22.25
N LEU A 451 -6.73 -2.02 21.05
CA LEU A 451 -6.43 -3.44 20.82
C LEU A 451 -5.37 -3.97 21.80
N PHE A 452 -4.23 -3.28 21.91
CA PHE A 452 -3.17 -3.75 22.81
C PHE A 452 -3.53 -3.61 24.30
N GLN A 453 -4.37 -2.64 24.67
CA GLN A 453 -4.95 -2.57 26.01
C GLN A 453 -5.87 -3.77 26.29
N ASP A 454 -6.73 -4.14 25.36
CA ASP A 454 -7.63 -5.29 25.52
C ASP A 454 -6.87 -6.60 25.58
N LEU A 455 -5.86 -6.79 24.74
CA LEU A 455 -4.96 -7.95 24.80
C LEU A 455 -4.27 -8.02 26.17
N HIS A 456 -3.72 -6.91 26.65
CA HIS A 456 -2.99 -6.85 27.92
C HIS A 456 -3.88 -7.13 29.13
N HIS A 457 -5.14 -6.69 29.10
CA HIS A 457 -6.12 -6.92 30.17
C HIS A 457 -6.86 -8.27 30.05
N GLY A 458 -6.53 -9.11 29.06
CA GLY A 458 -7.17 -10.40 28.84
C GLY A 458 -8.63 -10.30 28.40
N ARG A 459 -9.02 -9.22 27.71
CA ARG A 459 -10.39 -9.01 27.20
C ARG A 459 -10.60 -9.62 25.81
N THR A 460 -9.63 -10.35 25.31
CA THR A 460 -9.66 -11.03 24.02
C THR A 460 -9.34 -12.51 24.18
N PRO A 461 -9.72 -13.38 23.24
CA PRO A 461 -9.37 -14.80 23.30
C PRO A 461 -7.88 -15.07 23.05
N LEU A 462 -7.10 -14.06 22.64
CA LEU A 462 -5.69 -14.18 22.30
C LEU A 462 -4.78 -13.82 23.47
N SER A 463 -3.67 -14.54 23.62
CA SER A 463 -2.66 -14.26 24.65
C SER A 463 -1.82 -13.04 24.25
N PHE A 464 -1.82 -11.99 25.09
CA PHE A 464 -0.97 -10.81 24.90
C PHE A 464 0.51 -11.19 24.73
N ARG A 465 1.02 -12.04 25.64
CA ARG A 465 2.42 -12.47 25.64
C ARG A 465 2.79 -13.21 24.35
N GLU A 466 1.93 -14.11 23.90
CA GLU A 466 2.18 -14.89 22.70
C GLU A 466 2.17 -14.01 21.44
N VAL A 467 1.13 -13.17 21.28
CA VAL A 467 1.00 -12.28 20.13
C VAL A 467 2.18 -11.30 20.07
N THR A 468 2.51 -10.64 21.18
CA THR A 468 3.61 -9.66 21.19
C THR A 468 4.98 -10.31 20.96
N ALA A 469 5.24 -11.50 21.50
CA ALA A 469 6.48 -12.25 21.27
C ALA A 469 6.61 -12.61 19.78
N GLN A 470 5.58 -13.19 19.17
CA GLN A 470 5.59 -13.57 17.76
C GLN A 470 5.69 -12.37 16.81
N MET A 471 5.21 -11.20 17.21
CA MET A 471 5.36 -9.94 16.48
C MET A 471 6.67 -9.22 16.79
N GLY A 472 7.54 -9.76 17.67
CA GLY A 472 8.79 -9.13 18.11
C GLY A 472 8.55 -7.76 18.75
N LEU A 473 7.53 -7.63 19.60
CA LEU A 473 7.13 -6.39 20.28
C LEU A 473 7.40 -6.48 21.79
N SER A 474 8.09 -5.49 22.35
CA SER A 474 8.30 -5.33 23.80
C SER A 474 7.49 -4.14 24.29
N LEU A 475 6.23 -4.38 24.65
CA LEU A 475 5.26 -3.32 24.96
C LEU A 475 5.12 -3.00 26.46
N VAL A 476 5.71 -3.81 27.34
CA VAL A 476 5.61 -3.62 28.79
C VAL A 476 6.91 -3.10 29.38
N ASP A 477 6.80 -2.52 30.58
CA ASP A 477 7.95 -2.17 31.43
C ASP A 477 8.39 -3.36 32.31
N GLU A 478 9.36 -3.11 33.19
CA GLU A 478 9.91 -4.10 34.13
C GLU A 478 8.84 -4.63 35.12
N ASN A 479 7.78 -3.86 35.38
CA ASN A 479 6.68 -4.23 36.26
C ASN A 479 5.53 -4.94 35.52
N GLY A 480 5.66 -5.14 34.19
CA GLY A 480 4.65 -5.74 33.35
C GLY A 480 3.51 -4.78 32.94
N ALA A 481 3.64 -3.49 33.19
CA ALA A 481 2.64 -2.50 32.79
C ALA A 481 2.81 -2.10 31.31
N LEU A 482 1.69 -1.96 30.58
CA LEU A 482 1.71 -1.55 29.16
C LEU A 482 2.19 -0.10 29.03
N VAL A 483 3.23 0.11 28.24
CA VAL A 483 3.83 1.42 27.95
C VAL A 483 3.26 1.98 26.65
N GLN A 484 2.41 2.98 26.71
CA GLN A 484 1.75 3.56 25.51
C GLN A 484 2.75 4.01 24.43
N GLY A 485 3.87 4.60 24.83
CA GLY A 485 4.90 5.06 23.88
C GLY A 485 5.63 3.93 23.14
N LYS A 486 5.47 2.68 23.57
CA LYS A 486 6.02 1.49 22.89
C LYS A 486 5.03 0.82 21.95
N ILE A 487 3.76 1.22 21.94
CA ILE A 487 2.76 0.68 21.01
C ILE A 487 3.20 1.06 19.59
N PRO A 488 3.26 0.09 18.65
CA PRO A 488 3.75 0.34 17.31
C PRO A 488 2.81 1.28 16.55
N LYS A 489 3.35 2.03 15.62
CA LYS A 489 2.53 2.73 14.62
C LYS A 489 1.85 1.71 13.69
N VAL A 490 0.72 2.08 13.11
CA VAL A 490 -0.06 1.19 12.23
C VAL A 490 0.79 0.55 11.12
N PRO A 491 1.68 1.24 10.40
CA PRO A 491 2.55 0.60 9.41
C PRO A 491 3.47 -0.47 9.99
N GLN A 492 3.97 -0.26 11.21
CA GLN A 492 4.79 -1.25 11.90
C GLN A 492 3.95 -2.44 12.36
N PHE A 493 2.77 -2.21 12.93
CA PHE A 493 1.83 -3.25 13.31
C PHE A 493 1.47 -4.16 12.11
N LEU A 494 1.05 -3.57 11.00
CA LEU A 494 0.71 -4.30 9.78
C LEU A 494 1.90 -5.11 9.22
N ASN A 495 3.12 -4.57 9.35
CA ASN A 495 4.32 -5.32 8.98
C ASN A 495 4.59 -6.50 9.92
N ARG A 496 4.30 -6.33 11.22
CA ARG A 496 4.47 -7.39 12.23
C ARG A 496 3.43 -8.50 12.12
N LEU A 497 2.22 -8.20 11.61
CA LEU A 497 1.20 -9.21 11.32
C LEU A 497 1.70 -10.29 10.35
N LEU A 498 2.57 -9.93 9.39
CA LEU A 498 3.15 -10.89 8.45
C LEU A 498 3.93 -12.03 9.13
N SER A 499 4.40 -11.85 10.37
CA SER A 499 5.12 -12.87 11.12
C SER A 499 4.22 -13.91 11.80
N LEU A 500 2.91 -13.66 11.82
CA LEU A 500 1.95 -14.57 12.43
C LEU A 500 1.46 -15.62 11.42
N LYS A 501 1.13 -16.79 11.91
CA LYS A 501 0.41 -17.81 11.13
C LYS A 501 -0.94 -17.28 10.66
N THR A 502 -1.45 -17.82 9.56
CA THR A 502 -2.63 -17.34 8.82
C THR A 502 -3.85 -17.07 9.72
N ASP A 503 -4.26 -18.04 10.53
CA ASP A 503 -5.43 -17.88 11.40
C ASP A 503 -5.22 -16.82 12.49
N LYS A 504 -4.04 -16.80 13.10
CA LYS A 504 -3.74 -15.84 14.17
C LYS A 504 -3.63 -14.41 13.64
N GLN A 505 -3.02 -14.20 12.47
CA GLN A 505 -2.96 -12.86 11.89
C GLN A 505 -4.35 -12.32 11.54
N ASN A 506 -5.25 -13.17 11.01
CA ASN A 506 -6.61 -12.78 10.71
C ASN A 506 -7.37 -12.43 12.01
N GLN A 507 -7.28 -13.27 13.06
CA GLN A 507 -7.90 -12.98 14.35
C GLN A 507 -7.41 -11.66 14.98
N VAL A 508 -6.10 -11.39 14.96
CA VAL A 508 -5.55 -10.12 15.49
C VAL A 508 -6.03 -8.94 14.66
N PHE A 509 -6.11 -9.11 13.35
CA PHE A 509 -6.55 -8.04 12.46
C PHE A 509 -8.06 -7.76 12.60
N ASP A 510 -8.90 -8.77 12.73
CA ASP A 510 -10.34 -8.62 12.95
C ASP A 510 -10.63 -7.84 14.22
N LEU A 511 -9.88 -8.12 15.31
CA LEU A 511 -9.98 -7.34 16.54
C LEU A 511 -9.58 -5.87 16.33
N PHE A 512 -8.51 -5.61 15.56
CA PHE A 512 -8.09 -4.26 15.20
C PHE A 512 -9.14 -3.54 14.36
N GLU A 513 -9.68 -4.20 13.34
CA GLU A 513 -10.70 -3.64 12.43
C GLU A 513 -11.97 -3.29 13.20
N HIS A 514 -12.40 -4.15 14.11
CA HIS A 514 -13.53 -3.87 14.99
C HIS A 514 -13.30 -2.59 15.82
N ARG A 515 -12.12 -2.43 16.44
CA ARG A 515 -11.76 -1.22 17.19
C ARG A 515 -11.65 0.01 16.29
N LEU A 516 -11.22 -0.15 15.03
CA LEU A 516 -11.17 0.94 14.06
C LEU A 516 -12.58 1.42 13.69
N VAL A 517 -13.49 0.51 13.44
CA VAL A 517 -14.90 0.84 13.17
C VAL A 517 -15.51 1.60 14.36
N GLU A 518 -15.29 1.13 15.60
CA GLU A 518 -15.74 1.82 16.80
C GLU A 518 -15.16 3.25 16.93
N ALA A 519 -13.87 3.42 16.69
CA ALA A 519 -13.20 4.72 16.75
C ALA A 519 -13.75 5.71 15.70
N VAL A 520 -14.00 5.23 14.48
CA VAL A 520 -14.59 6.03 13.38
C VAL A 520 -16.04 6.40 13.70
N GLU A 521 -16.84 5.46 14.17
CA GLU A 521 -18.23 5.72 14.54
C GLU A 521 -18.32 6.70 15.71
N TYR A 522 -17.44 6.56 16.70
CA TYR A 522 -17.35 7.54 17.79
C TYR A 522 -17.02 8.94 17.27
N ALA A 523 -16.02 9.07 16.38
CA ALA A 523 -15.65 10.36 15.79
C ALA A 523 -16.81 10.98 15.00
N LYS A 524 -17.57 10.17 14.24
CA LYS A 524 -18.76 10.63 13.51
C LYS A 524 -19.85 11.13 14.48
N GLN A 525 -20.06 10.42 15.59
CA GLN A 525 -21.06 10.82 16.60
C GLN A 525 -20.69 12.14 17.28
N GLN A 526 -19.40 12.38 17.50
CA GLN A 526 -18.90 13.62 18.10
C GLN A 526 -18.77 14.77 17.09
N GLY A 527 -19.01 14.53 15.80
CA GLY A 527 -18.85 15.53 14.73
C GLY A 527 -17.40 15.94 14.47
N ILE A 528 -16.43 15.12 14.90
CA ILE A 528 -14.99 15.35 14.70
C ILE A 528 -14.39 14.44 13.61
N TYR A 529 -15.23 13.71 12.89
CA TYR A 529 -14.77 12.88 11.79
C TYR A 529 -14.33 13.72 10.61
N ASP A 530 -13.08 13.57 10.18
CA ASP A 530 -12.54 14.26 9.00
C ASP A 530 -12.97 13.56 7.71
N GLU A 531 -14.02 14.07 7.08
CA GLU A 531 -14.53 13.58 5.79
C GLU A 531 -13.80 14.19 4.58
N GLY A 532 -12.94 15.20 4.79
CA GLY A 532 -12.30 16.00 3.74
C GLY A 532 -13.26 16.98 3.06
N LEU A 533 -12.81 17.56 1.94
CA LEU A 533 -13.63 18.47 1.16
C LEU A 533 -14.61 17.67 0.29
N GLN A 534 -15.88 17.89 0.52
CA GLN A 534 -16.95 17.29 -0.27
C GLN A 534 -17.48 18.26 -1.32
N THR A 535 -17.89 17.75 -2.47
CA THR A 535 -18.63 18.53 -3.47
C THR A 535 -20.09 18.60 -3.03
N LEU A 536 -20.61 19.81 -2.85
CA LEU A 536 -22.03 20.01 -2.62
C LEU A 536 -22.81 19.56 -3.87
N ARG A 537 -23.57 18.47 -3.74
CA ARG A 537 -24.54 18.04 -4.75
C ARG A 537 -25.91 18.52 -4.31
N ALA A 538 -26.50 19.38 -5.09
CA ALA A 538 -27.81 19.95 -4.80
C ALA A 538 -28.65 20.09 -6.07
N GLN A 539 -29.97 20.10 -5.91
CA GLN A 539 -30.90 20.38 -6.99
C GLN A 539 -30.78 21.85 -7.45
N SER A 540 -30.55 22.74 -6.50
CA SER A 540 -30.21 24.14 -6.78
C SER A 540 -29.32 24.70 -5.67
N ILE A 541 -28.39 25.58 -6.05
CA ILE A 541 -27.53 26.34 -5.14
C ILE A 541 -27.72 27.82 -5.54
N VAL A 542 -28.28 28.62 -4.65
CA VAL A 542 -28.45 30.05 -4.85
C VAL A 542 -27.49 30.78 -3.93
N LYS A 543 -26.65 31.63 -4.49
CA LYS A 543 -25.75 32.48 -3.73
C LYS A 543 -26.55 33.69 -3.22
N THR A 544 -26.72 33.79 -1.89
CA THR A 544 -27.50 34.88 -1.25
C THR A 544 -26.60 36.03 -0.81
N ARG A 545 -25.31 35.77 -0.58
CA ARG A 545 -24.31 36.77 -0.22
C ARG A 545 -22.95 36.40 -0.78
N ASP A 546 -22.14 37.41 -1.16
CA ASP A 546 -20.82 37.22 -1.75
C ASP A 546 -19.96 38.48 -1.51
N ASP A 547 -19.26 38.51 -0.39
CA ASP A 547 -18.42 39.63 0.04
C ASP A 547 -16.93 39.26 -0.09
N THR A 548 -16.14 40.15 -0.68
CA THR A 548 -14.68 40.03 -0.67
C THR A 548 -14.16 40.50 0.67
N VAL A 549 -13.54 39.59 1.45
CA VAL A 549 -12.99 39.87 2.78
C VAL A 549 -11.48 40.15 2.74
N TYR A 550 -10.78 39.67 1.71
CA TYR A 550 -9.36 39.91 1.50
C TYR A 550 -9.01 39.80 0.01
N THR A 551 -8.07 40.63 -0.44
CA THR A 551 -7.51 40.54 -1.79
C THR A 551 -5.99 40.40 -1.70
N HIS A 552 -5.48 39.30 -2.22
CA HIS A 552 -4.03 39.04 -2.31
C HIS A 552 -3.39 39.93 -3.38
N LYS A 553 -2.09 40.22 -3.27
CA LYS A 553 -1.32 41.04 -4.22
C LYS A 553 -1.39 40.56 -5.69
N THR A 554 -1.67 39.28 -5.93
CA THR A 554 -1.90 38.73 -7.28
C THR A 554 -3.30 39.01 -7.83
N GLY A 555 -4.16 39.64 -7.05
CA GLY A 555 -5.55 39.91 -7.42
C GLY A 555 -6.54 38.81 -7.03
N ALA A 556 -6.06 37.68 -6.47
CA ALA A 556 -6.94 36.63 -5.96
C ALA A 556 -7.69 37.11 -4.71
N ALA A 557 -9.01 36.91 -4.69
CA ALA A 557 -9.87 37.38 -3.62
C ALA A 557 -10.34 36.23 -2.71
N THR A 558 -10.22 36.40 -1.40
CA THR A 558 -10.91 35.58 -0.41
C THR A 558 -12.30 36.13 -0.19
N ARG A 559 -13.31 35.32 -0.35
CA ARG A 559 -14.72 35.74 -0.36
C ARG A 559 -15.48 35.01 0.75
N TYR A 560 -16.34 35.74 1.44
CA TYR A 560 -17.39 35.20 2.30
C TYR A 560 -18.64 34.99 1.46
N VAL A 561 -19.12 33.76 1.39
CA VAL A 561 -20.25 33.39 0.56
C VAL A 561 -21.31 32.67 1.39
N GLU A 562 -22.56 33.18 1.33
CA GLU A 562 -23.71 32.46 1.87
C GLU A 562 -24.46 31.80 0.72
N LEU A 563 -24.80 30.53 0.92
CA LEU A 563 -25.48 29.72 -0.08
C LEU A 563 -26.80 29.21 0.49
N ASP A 564 -27.87 29.36 -0.27
CA ASP A 564 -29.13 28.63 -0.07
C ASP A 564 -29.08 27.36 -0.90
N VAL A 565 -29.03 26.20 -0.24
CA VAL A 565 -28.84 24.89 -0.87
C VAL A 565 -30.13 24.09 -0.80
N THR A 566 -30.69 23.79 -1.94
CA THR A 566 -31.82 22.87 -2.04
C THR A 566 -31.32 21.52 -2.47
N ASN A 567 -31.32 20.54 -1.54
CA ASN A 567 -30.88 19.19 -1.84
C ASN A 567 -31.89 18.46 -2.71
N ALA A 568 -31.42 17.74 -3.73
CA ALA A 568 -32.24 16.76 -4.40
C ALA A 568 -32.54 15.61 -3.41
N ILE A 569 -33.78 15.20 -3.34
CA ILE A 569 -34.15 13.96 -2.70
C ILE A 569 -33.81 12.86 -3.72
N ASP A 570 -32.82 12.02 -3.44
CA ASP A 570 -32.57 10.83 -4.26
C ASP A 570 -33.72 9.84 -4.03
N TYR A 571 -34.68 9.84 -4.96
CA TYR A 571 -35.74 8.85 -4.96
C TYR A 571 -35.22 7.56 -5.58
N LEU A 572 -35.31 6.45 -4.84
CA LEU A 572 -35.14 5.14 -5.42
C LEU A 572 -36.32 4.81 -6.35
N GLN A 573 -36.07 4.11 -7.44
CA GLN A 573 -37.13 3.55 -8.27
C GLN A 573 -37.85 2.44 -7.49
N TRP A 574 -39.13 2.19 -7.84
CA TRP A 574 -39.94 1.23 -7.10
C TRP A 574 -39.35 -0.18 -7.01
N ASP A 575 -38.73 -0.65 -8.08
CA ASP A 575 -38.05 -1.92 -8.16
C ASP A 575 -36.77 -1.98 -7.26
N GLU A 576 -36.05 -0.87 -7.14
CA GLU A 576 -34.90 -0.74 -6.22
C GLU A 576 -35.35 -0.79 -4.77
N VAL A 577 -36.45 -0.12 -4.43
CA VAL A 577 -37.05 -0.19 -3.08
C VAL A 577 -37.54 -1.59 -2.77
N GLN A 578 -38.19 -2.26 -3.72
CA GLN A 578 -38.60 -3.66 -3.57
C GLN A 578 -37.39 -4.61 -3.38
N ALA A 579 -36.26 -4.33 -4.04
CA ALA A 579 -35.03 -5.10 -3.86
C ALA A 579 -34.44 -4.91 -2.43
N VAL A 580 -34.53 -3.70 -1.86
CA VAL A 580 -34.13 -3.43 -0.48
C VAL A 580 -35.06 -4.17 0.50
N VAL A 581 -36.37 -4.12 0.28
CA VAL A 581 -37.36 -4.81 1.12
C VAL A 581 -37.16 -6.34 1.07
N ARG A 582 -36.93 -6.93 -0.11
CA ARG A 582 -36.68 -8.36 -0.28
C ARG A 582 -35.41 -8.83 0.42
N ARG A 583 -34.29 -8.11 0.23
CA ARG A 583 -33.01 -8.42 0.88
C ARG A 583 -33.10 -8.41 2.41
N ARG A 584 -33.97 -7.57 2.99
CA ARG A 584 -34.16 -7.53 4.42
C ARG A 584 -35.13 -8.59 4.93
N GLY A 585 -36.15 -8.95 4.16
CA GLY A 585 -37.02 -10.07 4.48
C GLY A 585 -36.28 -11.41 4.55
N GLU A 586 -35.21 -11.56 3.78
CA GLU A 586 -34.33 -12.74 3.79
C GLU A 586 -33.33 -12.74 4.97
N SER A 587 -33.04 -11.59 5.57
CA SER A 587 -32.11 -11.45 6.73
C SER A 587 -32.80 -11.45 8.09
N GLN A 588 -34.13 -11.59 8.16
CA GLN A 588 -34.90 -11.67 9.40
C GLN A 588 -34.86 -13.08 10.04
N GLY A 589 -33.70 -13.55 10.43
CA GLY A 589 -33.53 -14.65 11.35
C GLY A 589 -32.73 -14.20 12.56
N GLU A 590 -33.40 -14.05 13.68
CA GLU A 590 -32.80 -14.17 15.03
C GLU A 590 -32.59 -12.97 15.95
N SER A 591 -32.97 -11.73 15.73
CA SER A 591 -33.07 -10.88 16.95
C SER A 591 -33.80 -9.55 16.78
N GLY A 592 -34.74 -9.33 17.67
CA GLY A 592 -35.26 -8.00 18.07
C GLY A 592 -36.34 -7.40 17.14
N LYS A 593 -37.17 -6.54 17.67
CA LYS A 593 -38.20 -5.83 16.91
C LYS A 593 -37.56 -5.00 15.79
N ASP A 594 -37.69 -5.47 14.53
CA ASP A 594 -37.38 -4.65 13.36
C ASP A 594 -38.52 -3.62 13.15
N LEU A 595 -38.18 -2.34 13.20
CA LEU A 595 -39.10 -1.23 12.97
C LEU A 595 -39.11 -0.77 11.49
N SER A 596 -38.55 -1.56 10.55
CA SER A 596 -38.62 -1.24 9.11
C SER A 596 -40.07 -1.22 8.63
N GLY A 597 -40.39 -0.27 7.78
CA GLY A 597 -41.74 -0.15 7.25
C GLY A 597 -41.97 1.08 6.40
N TRP A 598 -43.20 1.21 5.93
CA TRP A 598 -43.67 2.34 5.13
C TRP A 598 -44.20 3.45 6.02
N PHE A 599 -43.78 4.67 5.78
CA PHE A 599 -44.15 5.85 6.53
C PHE A 599 -44.59 6.97 5.58
N VAL A 600 -45.55 7.75 6.01
CA VAL A 600 -45.98 8.99 5.35
C VAL A 600 -45.48 10.16 6.18
N SER A 601 -44.82 11.12 5.56
CA SER A 601 -44.36 12.32 6.25
C SER A 601 -45.56 13.23 6.59
N GLU A 602 -45.71 13.59 7.85
CA GLU A 602 -46.77 14.46 8.34
C GLU A 602 -46.36 15.94 8.41
N HIS A 603 -45.05 16.23 8.30
CA HIS A 603 -44.51 17.56 8.62
C HIS A 603 -43.62 18.12 7.51
N GLY A 604 -43.57 19.46 7.42
CA GLY A 604 -42.66 20.21 6.56
C GLY A 604 -42.93 20.10 5.06
N LYS A 605 -41.88 20.33 4.27
CA LYS A 605 -41.91 20.32 2.80
C LYS A 605 -42.18 18.93 2.20
N THR A 606 -42.07 17.87 3.00
CA THR A 606 -42.25 16.47 2.59
C THR A 606 -43.63 15.92 2.98
N LYS A 607 -44.53 16.75 3.50
CA LYS A 607 -45.87 16.33 3.95
C LYS A 607 -46.62 15.60 2.84
N GLY A 608 -47.09 14.38 3.17
CA GLY A 608 -47.79 13.51 2.24
C GLY A 608 -46.90 12.61 1.38
N GLN A 609 -45.56 12.76 1.44
CA GLN A 609 -44.65 11.86 0.74
C GLN A 609 -44.49 10.53 1.50
N VAL A 610 -44.37 9.45 0.74
CA VAL A 610 -44.21 8.10 1.26
C VAL A 610 -42.71 7.75 1.24
N PHE A 611 -42.25 7.19 2.35
CA PHE A 611 -40.85 6.71 2.52
C PHE A 611 -40.86 5.27 3.01
N TYR A 612 -39.88 4.49 2.57
CA TYR A 612 -39.55 3.25 3.23
C TYR A 612 -38.44 3.50 4.24
N MET A 613 -38.67 3.19 5.50
CA MET A 613 -37.64 3.22 6.54
C MET A 613 -37.06 1.83 6.71
N ALA A 614 -35.75 1.71 6.52
CA ALA A 614 -35.00 0.51 6.85
C ALA A 614 -34.35 0.68 8.22
N ASP A 615 -34.83 -0.06 9.22
CA ASP A 615 -34.27 -0.04 10.58
C ASP A 615 -32.86 -0.63 10.60
N ARG A 616 -31.93 0.01 11.29
CA ARG A 616 -30.53 -0.44 11.51
C ARG A 616 -30.30 -0.96 12.93
N GLY A 617 -31.39 -1.22 13.66
CA GLY A 617 -31.37 -1.75 15.01
C GLY A 617 -31.28 -0.68 16.11
N PRO A 618 -31.47 -1.12 17.38
CA PRO A 618 -31.47 -0.23 18.53
C PRO A 618 -30.06 0.28 18.85
N ARG A 619 -29.99 1.52 19.33
CA ARG A 619 -28.79 2.12 19.93
C ARG A 619 -29.17 2.88 21.21
N ILE A 620 -28.31 2.78 22.19
CA ILE A 620 -28.43 3.57 23.43
C ILE A 620 -27.76 4.93 23.16
N ASN A 621 -28.50 6.04 23.35
CA ASN A 621 -27.95 7.39 23.25
C ASN A 621 -27.14 7.77 24.52
N SER A 622 -26.53 8.96 24.51
CA SER A 622 -25.74 9.48 25.64
C SER A 622 -26.53 9.68 26.94
N GLU A 623 -27.86 9.62 26.86
CA GLU A 623 -28.79 9.73 28.00
C GLU A 623 -29.26 8.35 28.51
N GLY A 624 -28.72 7.26 27.95
CA GLY A 624 -29.13 5.89 28.33
C GLY A 624 -30.45 5.43 27.71
N VAL A 625 -31.00 6.20 26.78
CA VAL A 625 -32.28 5.86 26.13
C VAL A 625 -32.02 5.06 24.86
N GLU A 626 -32.67 3.91 24.75
CA GLU A 626 -32.62 3.09 23.53
C GLU A 626 -33.43 3.75 22.41
N ARG A 627 -32.77 3.99 21.26
CA ARG A 627 -33.41 4.54 20.06
C ARG A 627 -33.03 3.72 18.84
N HIS A 628 -34.01 3.45 17.99
CA HIS A 628 -33.77 2.81 16.68
C HIS A 628 -33.25 3.83 15.66
N ARG A 629 -32.26 3.43 14.86
CA ARG A 629 -31.80 4.19 13.68
C ARG A 629 -32.40 3.61 12.43
N GLY A 630 -32.92 4.47 11.56
CA GLY A 630 -33.45 4.08 10.27
C GLY A 630 -32.83 4.89 9.14
N VAL A 631 -32.73 4.31 7.95
CA VAL A 631 -32.46 5.01 6.71
C VAL A 631 -33.79 5.16 5.98
N LEU A 632 -34.13 6.41 5.62
CA LEU A 632 -35.34 6.71 4.87
C LEU A 632 -35.04 6.72 3.38
N TYR A 633 -35.80 5.93 2.62
CA TYR A 633 -35.76 5.90 1.17
C TYR A 633 -37.02 6.56 0.65
N GLY A 634 -36.86 7.70 -0.02
CA GLY A 634 -37.97 8.36 -0.73
C GLY A 634 -38.35 7.59 -2.00
N ILE A 635 -39.66 7.54 -2.30
CA ILE A 635 -40.18 6.92 -3.53
C ILE A 635 -40.68 8.00 -4.46
N ARG A 636 -40.42 7.82 -5.73
CA ARG A 636 -40.90 8.68 -6.80
C ARG A 636 -42.23 8.20 -7.32
#